data_5eab21d8ad7b8fc6044e5b8900d0ddcc
#
_entry.id   5eab21d8ad7b8fc6044e5b8900d0ddcc
#
_cell.length_a   1.000
_cell.length_b   1.000
_cell.length_c   1.000
_cell.angle_alpha   90.00
_cell.angle_beta   90.00
_cell.angle_gamma   90.00
#
_symmetry.space_group_name_H-M   'P 1'
#
loop_
_entity.id
_entity.type
_entity.pdbx_description
1 polymer ?
#
loop_
_entity_poly.entity_id
_entity_poly.type
_entity_poly.pdbx_seq_one_letter_code
_entity_poly.pdbx_strand_id
1 'polypeptide(L)'
;MALPTPNLDDRRFQQLVDEAKRFVQQRAPEWTDHNVSDPGVTLIETFAQMVDQLVYRLNRVPEKNHLAFLDLLGVRLFPPAAARADVTFWLSAAQAETVLLPRGTEVATARSESGEAVVFGTTEELPIVPCELKSLVTISASGEQANRTKDLDVAKDVPCFQPEPAVGDAMLFGLSEAVPRCVVAVRLDSQVEGIGVDPRQPPLVWESWDGMRWSECAVFGDATGGLNRPGEVLLHVPAGHSTSVVAGVQAGWLRCRVVAPAEDQPFYSESPTVRVAEAFTVGGITAVEHAETITDAPLGVSAGVPGQRFRLDRAPVLTDGEPVVVQVSAGEGWQDWRVVEHFGQSGPADLHVTLDATTGEFGFPPAVRAADGSLTSFGAVPPKGAHIRVPSYRTGGGRAGNVARGAISVLRSSVPYVSGVENREAATGGVDGETVEEAKVRAPHQIRVQERAVTADDHERIARQAAPSAARVRCLPAGQEPGSARVLVVPDATPDSGEQLRFEQLVPSEQLLATIAARLDERRLLGTRLVVEPPFYQGITVVARIRSADQDLNRVRRDCLAALHRYLNPLRGGIDGAGWPFGRPVQLGEVFGVLQRVQGAELVDEVRLFPADPITGQRGSPVERVELAEHALVFSHQHQVMVQPVSGGAG
;
A
#
# COMPACT_ATOMS: atom_id res chain seq x y z
N MET A 1 3.55 27.48 0.55
CA MET A 1 4.53 28.47 0.03
C MET A 1 5.90 27.93 0.42
N ALA A 2 6.67 27.47 -0.58
CA ALA A 2 8.02 26.94 -0.31
C ALA A 2 8.91 28.01 0.34
N LEU A 3 9.89 27.59 1.14
CA LEU A 3 10.88 28.50 1.71
C LEU A 3 11.59 29.20 0.54
N PRO A 4 11.55 30.54 0.42
CA PRO A 4 12.22 31.22 -0.66
C PRO A 4 13.73 31.04 -0.53
N THR A 5 14.38 30.69 -1.63
CA THR A 5 15.85 30.75 -1.71
C THR A 5 16.27 32.21 -1.53
N PRO A 6 17.10 32.55 -0.52
CA PRO A 6 17.53 33.93 -0.35
C PRO A 6 18.41 34.33 -1.54
N ASN A 7 18.08 35.46 -2.17
CA ASN A 7 18.94 36.11 -3.13
C ASN A 7 19.85 37.08 -2.35
N LEU A 8 21.07 36.67 -2.06
CA LEU A 8 22.03 37.44 -1.27
C LEU A 8 22.75 38.49 -2.07
N ASP A 9 22.89 38.28 -3.37
CA ASP A 9 23.47 39.23 -4.31
C ASP A 9 22.81 39.03 -5.70
N ASP A 10 22.18 40.09 -6.23
CA ASP A 10 21.40 40.07 -7.45
C ASP A 10 22.21 40.58 -8.68
N ARG A 11 23.48 41.01 -8.48
CA ARG A 11 24.34 41.48 -9.55
C ARG A 11 24.59 40.37 -10.57
N ARG A 12 24.54 40.76 -11.83
CA ARG A 12 24.78 39.89 -12.98
C ARG A 12 26.10 40.29 -13.67
N PHE A 13 26.62 39.41 -14.50
CA PHE A 13 27.86 39.62 -15.26
C PHE A 13 27.99 41.03 -15.84
N GLN A 14 26.97 41.54 -16.57
CA GLN A 14 27.04 42.86 -17.18
C GLN A 14 27.13 43.98 -16.15
N GLN A 15 26.41 43.88 -15.03
CA GLN A 15 26.47 44.87 -13.95
C GLN A 15 27.86 44.91 -13.29
N LEU A 16 28.48 43.74 -13.10
CA LEU A 16 29.84 43.63 -12.57
C LEU A 16 30.86 44.25 -13.52
N VAL A 17 30.72 44.03 -14.85
CA VAL A 17 31.57 44.68 -15.89
C VAL A 17 31.39 46.20 -15.86
N ASP A 18 30.15 46.70 -15.79
CA ASP A 18 29.88 48.13 -15.81
C ASP A 18 30.34 48.82 -14.51
N GLU A 19 30.25 48.18 -13.37
CA GLU A 19 30.79 48.65 -12.10
C GLU A 19 32.31 48.72 -12.15
N ALA A 20 32.96 47.66 -12.64
CA ALA A 20 34.41 47.62 -12.77
C ALA A 20 34.92 48.68 -13.74
N LYS A 21 34.27 48.87 -14.91
CA LYS A 21 34.62 49.93 -15.84
C LYS A 21 34.48 51.35 -15.24
N ARG A 22 33.38 51.60 -14.50
CA ARG A 22 33.19 52.87 -13.78
C ARG A 22 34.25 53.10 -12.71
N PHE A 23 34.65 52.06 -11.98
CA PHE A 23 35.69 52.15 -10.97
C PHE A 23 37.05 52.48 -11.59
N VAL A 24 37.40 51.83 -12.71
CA VAL A 24 38.66 52.08 -13.43
C VAL A 24 38.69 53.49 -14.00
N GLN A 25 37.61 53.98 -14.60
CA GLN A 25 37.53 55.37 -15.11
C GLN A 25 37.79 56.42 -14.03
N GLN A 26 37.37 56.16 -12.78
CA GLN A 26 37.64 57.09 -11.66
C GLN A 26 39.10 57.05 -11.20
N ARG A 27 39.81 55.93 -11.35
CA ARG A 27 41.17 55.71 -10.84
C ARG A 27 42.24 55.90 -11.88
N ALA A 28 41.93 55.66 -13.16
CA ALA A 28 42.83 55.76 -14.29
C ALA A 28 42.12 56.49 -15.45
N PRO A 29 41.84 57.81 -15.33
CA PRO A 29 41.09 58.56 -16.32
C PRO A 29 41.80 58.66 -17.68
N GLU A 30 43.10 58.38 -17.75
CA GLU A 30 43.87 58.27 -18.96
C GLU A 30 43.61 57.03 -19.80
N TRP A 31 42.98 55.99 -19.25
CA TRP A 31 42.58 54.81 -20.01
C TRP A 31 41.19 55.04 -20.65
N THR A 32 41.24 55.43 -21.91
CA THR A 32 40.04 55.82 -22.67
C THR A 32 39.53 54.75 -23.63
N ASP A 33 40.34 53.73 -23.92
CA ASP A 33 39.94 52.64 -24.81
C ASP A 33 39.20 51.55 -24.02
N HIS A 34 37.89 51.48 -24.24
CA HIS A 34 37.01 50.49 -23.64
C HIS A 34 36.49 49.48 -24.68
N ASN A 35 37.20 49.30 -25.76
CA ASN A 35 36.84 48.40 -26.84
C ASN A 35 36.95 46.93 -26.42
N VAL A 36 36.12 46.06 -26.97
CA VAL A 36 36.13 44.61 -26.64
C VAL A 36 37.47 43.96 -26.96
N SER A 37 38.26 44.55 -27.85
CA SER A 37 39.60 44.09 -28.22
C SER A 37 40.71 44.52 -27.25
N ASP A 38 40.41 45.40 -26.28
CA ASP A 38 41.39 45.86 -25.28
C ASP A 38 41.68 44.77 -24.24
N PRO A 39 42.96 44.43 -23.97
CA PRO A 39 43.31 43.43 -22.96
C PRO A 39 42.80 43.76 -21.57
N GLY A 40 42.70 45.04 -21.17
CA GLY A 40 42.18 45.48 -19.90
C GLY A 40 40.68 45.20 -19.77
N VAL A 41 39.93 45.44 -20.86
CA VAL A 41 38.49 45.08 -20.91
C VAL A 41 38.31 43.57 -20.81
N THR A 42 39.12 42.77 -21.50
CA THR A 42 39.10 41.30 -21.40
C THR A 42 39.40 40.82 -19.99
N LEU A 43 40.32 41.45 -19.25
CA LEU A 43 40.59 41.12 -17.83
C LEU A 43 39.42 41.46 -16.93
N ILE A 44 38.75 42.60 -17.13
CA ILE A 44 37.55 43.00 -16.39
C ILE A 44 36.42 41.97 -16.63
N GLU A 45 36.19 41.60 -17.88
CA GLU A 45 35.17 40.61 -18.24
C GLU A 45 35.49 39.23 -17.65
N THR A 46 36.76 38.79 -17.69
CA THR A 46 37.18 37.53 -17.08
C THR A 46 36.96 37.54 -15.57
N PHE A 47 37.32 38.64 -14.89
CA PHE A 47 37.09 38.78 -13.47
C PHE A 47 35.58 38.82 -13.13
N ALA A 48 34.79 39.59 -13.90
CA ALA A 48 33.33 39.64 -13.76
C ALA A 48 32.69 38.24 -13.92
N GLN A 49 33.16 37.45 -14.89
CA GLN A 49 32.73 36.08 -15.09
C GLN A 49 33.03 35.18 -13.88
N MET A 50 34.22 35.31 -13.29
CA MET A 50 34.60 34.57 -12.08
C MET A 50 33.73 34.98 -10.88
N VAL A 51 33.48 36.31 -10.73
CA VAL A 51 32.61 36.83 -9.65
C VAL A 51 31.16 36.39 -9.86
N ASP A 52 30.63 36.42 -11.07
CA ASP A 52 29.26 35.95 -11.38
C ASP A 52 29.09 34.47 -11.02
N GLN A 53 30.09 33.61 -11.28
CA GLN A 53 30.10 32.21 -10.81
C GLN A 53 30.12 32.10 -9.30
N LEU A 54 30.84 32.98 -8.60
CA LEU A 54 30.86 32.98 -7.12
C LEU A 54 29.51 33.44 -6.55
N VAL A 55 28.90 34.48 -7.12
CA VAL A 55 27.55 34.97 -6.77
C VAL A 55 26.51 33.89 -7.03
N TYR A 56 26.60 33.19 -8.15
CA TYR A 56 25.73 32.07 -8.44
C TYR A 56 25.83 30.96 -7.35
N ARG A 57 27.06 30.63 -6.93
CA ARG A 57 27.27 29.67 -5.83
C ARG A 57 26.78 30.17 -4.46
N LEU A 58 26.96 31.48 -4.19
CA LEU A 58 26.52 32.12 -2.96
C LEU A 58 25.00 32.11 -2.82
N ASN A 59 24.27 32.34 -3.92
CA ASN A 59 22.82 32.33 -3.96
C ASN A 59 22.21 30.90 -3.96
N ARG A 60 23.04 29.87 -4.14
CA ARG A 60 22.62 28.48 -4.13
C ARG A 60 22.92 27.83 -2.79
N VAL A 61 21.89 27.70 -1.94
CA VAL A 61 22.01 26.97 -0.67
C VAL A 61 22.14 25.46 -0.97
N PRO A 62 23.22 24.79 -0.58
CA PRO A 62 23.35 23.35 -0.75
C PRO A 62 22.26 22.57 0.00
N GLU A 63 21.82 21.43 -0.52
CA GLU A 63 20.79 20.58 0.11
C GLU A 63 21.14 20.23 1.57
N LYS A 64 22.40 19.93 1.85
CA LYS A 64 22.86 19.64 3.22
C LYS A 64 22.61 20.79 4.22
N ASN A 65 22.63 22.06 3.75
CA ASN A 65 22.32 23.20 4.61
C ASN A 65 20.81 23.31 4.84
N HIS A 66 19.98 23.00 3.83
CA HIS A 66 18.55 22.92 4.03
C HIS A 66 18.18 21.82 5.05
N LEU A 67 18.79 20.64 4.94
CA LEU A 67 18.62 19.56 5.92
C LEU A 67 19.03 20.00 7.33
N ALA A 68 20.17 20.68 7.47
CA ALA A 68 20.62 21.20 8.77
C ALA A 68 19.66 22.25 9.35
N PHE A 69 19.10 23.15 8.52
CA PHE A 69 18.09 24.10 8.95
C PHE A 69 16.77 23.43 9.34
N LEU A 70 16.32 22.44 8.57
CA LEU A 70 15.12 21.67 8.91
C LEU A 70 15.28 20.92 10.23
N ASP A 71 16.45 20.30 10.45
CA ASP A 71 16.78 19.61 11.72
C ASP A 71 16.81 20.58 12.90
N LEU A 72 17.41 21.77 12.76
CA LEU A 72 17.36 22.84 13.77
C LEU A 72 15.94 23.29 14.12
N LEU A 73 15.01 23.21 13.18
CA LEU A 73 13.59 23.53 13.37
C LEU A 73 12.80 22.33 13.89
N GLY A 74 13.43 21.17 14.10
CA GLY A 74 12.75 19.94 14.50
C GLY A 74 11.94 19.28 13.37
N VAL A 75 12.21 19.65 12.11
CA VAL A 75 11.54 19.09 10.94
C VAL A 75 12.44 18.02 10.33
N ARG A 76 12.05 16.75 10.47
CA ARG A 76 12.73 15.61 9.85
C ARG A 76 12.00 15.16 8.60
N LEU A 77 12.74 14.57 7.67
CA LEU A 77 12.16 13.93 6.49
C LEU A 77 11.34 12.71 6.92
N PHE A 78 10.20 12.47 6.29
CA PHE A 78 9.45 11.25 6.50
C PHE A 78 10.21 10.06 5.90
N PRO A 79 10.42 8.98 6.67
CA PRO A 79 11.02 7.76 6.15
C PRO A 79 10.06 7.10 5.13
N PRO A 80 10.59 6.25 4.23
CA PRO A 80 9.75 5.45 3.37
C PRO A 80 8.95 4.43 4.18
N ALA A 81 7.78 4.03 3.64
CA ALA A 81 6.99 2.94 4.16
C ALA A 81 7.12 1.69 3.28
N ALA A 82 7.07 0.51 3.88
CA ALA A 82 7.15 -0.75 3.17
C ALA A 82 5.79 -1.14 2.56
N ALA A 83 5.81 -1.65 1.33
CA ALA A 83 4.64 -2.30 0.74
C ALA A 83 4.39 -3.66 1.39
N ARG A 84 3.11 -4.04 1.53
CA ARG A 84 2.67 -5.30 2.11
C ARG A 84 1.79 -6.07 1.15
N ALA A 85 1.89 -7.40 1.21
CA ALA A 85 1.02 -8.32 0.48
C ALA A 85 0.85 -9.62 1.25
N ASP A 86 -0.25 -10.32 1.01
CA ASP A 86 -0.39 -11.70 1.41
C ASP A 86 0.14 -12.62 0.30
N VAL A 87 1.06 -13.52 0.66
CA VAL A 87 1.69 -14.46 -0.26
C VAL A 87 1.32 -15.88 0.11
N THR A 88 0.86 -16.64 -0.88
CA THR A 88 0.62 -18.07 -0.79
C THR A 88 1.92 -18.83 -1.09
N PHE A 89 2.29 -19.72 -0.19
CA PHE A 89 3.39 -20.66 -0.35
C PHE A 89 2.81 -22.03 -0.68
N TRP A 90 3.08 -22.53 -1.89
CA TRP A 90 2.55 -23.78 -2.37
C TRP A 90 3.50 -24.93 -2.06
N LEU A 91 2.98 -26.02 -1.48
CA LEU A 91 3.74 -27.25 -1.28
C LEU A 91 3.86 -28.02 -2.59
N SER A 92 4.95 -28.78 -2.75
CA SER A 92 5.16 -29.68 -3.89
C SER A 92 4.23 -30.90 -3.86
N ALA A 93 3.83 -31.32 -2.66
CA ALA A 93 2.84 -32.36 -2.39
C ALA A 93 2.35 -32.19 -0.95
N ALA A 94 1.22 -32.82 -0.61
CA ALA A 94 0.76 -32.93 0.77
C ALA A 94 1.84 -33.60 1.64
N GLN A 95 2.10 -33.03 2.82
CA GLN A 95 3.11 -33.51 3.75
C GLN A 95 2.46 -34.22 4.93
N ALA A 96 3.18 -35.14 5.55
CA ALA A 96 2.71 -35.85 6.76
C ALA A 96 3.03 -35.07 8.06
N GLU A 97 4.00 -34.16 8.01
CA GLU A 97 4.45 -33.34 9.12
C GLU A 97 4.30 -31.86 8.81
N THR A 98 4.20 -31.03 9.87
CA THR A 98 4.12 -29.57 9.72
C THR A 98 5.36 -29.00 9.06
N VAL A 99 5.16 -28.25 7.98
CA VAL A 99 6.23 -27.50 7.32
C VAL A 99 6.28 -26.11 7.94
N LEU A 100 7.40 -25.77 8.56
CA LEU A 100 7.60 -24.48 9.20
C LEU A 100 8.27 -23.51 8.23
N LEU A 101 7.60 -22.39 7.96
CA LEU A 101 8.14 -21.28 7.19
C LEU A 101 8.64 -20.20 8.17
N PRO A 102 9.96 -19.96 8.27
CA PRO A 102 10.50 -18.99 9.22
C PRO A 102 10.11 -17.54 8.86
N ARG A 103 10.00 -16.69 9.87
CA ARG A 103 9.97 -15.22 9.69
C ARG A 103 11.23 -14.78 8.92
N GLY A 104 11.07 -13.80 8.01
CA GLY A 104 12.16 -13.31 7.18
C GLY A 104 12.47 -14.19 5.97
N THR A 105 11.63 -15.19 5.67
CA THR A 105 11.72 -15.94 4.41
C THR A 105 11.56 -15.00 3.23
N GLU A 106 12.56 -14.96 2.35
CA GLU A 106 12.58 -14.04 1.22
C GLU A 106 11.86 -14.60 -0.01
N VAL A 107 10.99 -13.76 -0.55
CA VAL A 107 10.33 -13.95 -1.85
C VAL A 107 10.58 -12.73 -2.72
N ALA A 108 10.46 -12.86 -4.03
CA ALA A 108 10.74 -11.74 -4.93
C ALA A 108 9.88 -11.77 -6.19
N THR A 109 9.85 -10.64 -6.89
CA THR A 109 9.36 -10.58 -8.26
C THR A 109 10.37 -11.24 -9.21
N ALA A 110 9.90 -11.71 -10.36
CA ALA A 110 10.80 -12.14 -11.43
C ALA A 110 11.67 -10.95 -11.90
N ARG A 111 12.94 -11.23 -12.19
CA ARG A 111 13.86 -10.22 -12.72
C ARG A 111 13.44 -9.87 -14.15
N SER A 112 13.25 -8.59 -14.44
CA SER A 112 12.96 -8.12 -15.80
C SER A 112 14.21 -7.48 -16.42
N GLU A 113 14.23 -7.32 -17.75
CA GLU A 113 15.33 -6.64 -18.46
C GLU A 113 15.47 -5.16 -18.03
N SER A 114 14.42 -4.56 -17.49
CA SER A 114 14.34 -3.15 -17.12
C SER A 114 14.41 -2.85 -15.63
N GLY A 115 14.47 -3.86 -14.75
CA GLY A 115 14.42 -3.64 -13.30
C GLY A 115 15.04 -4.77 -12.46
N GLU A 116 15.58 -4.39 -11.32
CA GLU A 116 16.01 -5.33 -10.29
C GLU A 116 14.80 -6.03 -9.67
N ALA A 117 15.00 -7.26 -9.17
CA ALA A 117 13.96 -8.00 -8.47
C ALA A 117 13.58 -7.28 -7.17
N VAL A 118 12.30 -7.05 -6.96
CA VAL A 118 11.77 -6.48 -5.71
C VAL A 118 11.63 -7.60 -4.70
N VAL A 119 12.32 -7.47 -3.56
CA VAL A 119 12.41 -8.50 -2.52
C VAL A 119 11.44 -8.19 -1.39
N PHE A 120 10.77 -9.22 -0.91
CA PHE A 120 9.88 -9.17 0.25
C PHE A 120 10.31 -10.23 1.26
N GLY A 121 10.15 -9.93 2.54
CA GLY A 121 10.36 -10.87 3.64
C GLY A 121 9.06 -11.18 4.38
N THR A 122 8.87 -12.44 4.82
CA THR A 122 7.72 -12.79 5.68
C THR A 122 7.80 -12.06 7.02
N THR A 123 6.67 -11.52 7.46
CA THR A 123 6.60 -10.74 8.72
C THR A 123 6.46 -11.63 9.94
N GLU A 124 5.94 -12.83 9.75
CA GLU A 124 5.67 -13.81 10.80
C GLU A 124 6.11 -15.20 10.35
N GLU A 125 6.25 -16.08 11.33
CA GLU A 125 6.41 -17.51 11.10
C GLU A 125 5.08 -18.13 10.68
N LEU A 126 5.10 -19.05 9.72
CA LEU A 126 3.92 -19.77 9.25
C LEU A 126 4.11 -21.28 9.40
N PRO A 127 3.41 -21.94 10.33
CA PRO A 127 3.30 -23.38 10.34
C PRO A 127 2.24 -23.83 9.33
N ILE A 128 2.65 -24.56 8.29
CA ILE A 128 1.75 -25.20 7.34
C ILE A 128 1.41 -26.59 7.91
N VAL A 129 0.25 -26.68 8.55
CA VAL A 129 -0.19 -27.87 9.29
C VAL A 129 -0.84 -28.87 8.33
N PRO A 130 -0.41 -30.14 8.30
CA PRO A 130 -1.07 -31.18 7.50
C PRO A 130 -2.45 -31.50 8.04
N CYS A 131 -3.37 -31.87 7.18
CA CYS A 131 -4.69 -32.35 7.57
C CYS A 131 -5.17 -33.49 6.66
N GLU A 132 -6.11 -34.26 7.18
CA GLU A 132 -6.86 -35.29 6.47
C GLU A 132 -8.34 -35.13 6.80
N LEU A 133 -9.23 -35.58 5.91
CA LEU A 133 -10.65 -35.63 6.18
C LEU A 133 -10.96 -36.75 7.20
N LYS A 134 -11.49 -36.37 8.37
CA LYS A 134 -11.83 -37.29 9.45
C LYS A 134 -13.34 -37.60 9.51
N SER A 135 -14.17 -36.66 9.11
CA SER A 135 -15.62 -36.79 9.20
C SER A 135 -16.35 -35.94 8.17
N LEU A 136 -17.48 -36.45 7.71
CA LEU A 136 -18.42 -35.72 6.85
C LEU A 136 -19.78 -35.65 7.54
N VAL A 137 -20.33 -34.46 7.69
CA VAL A 137 -21.64 -34.21 8.33
C VAL A 137 -22.49 -33.33 7.42
N THR A 138 -23.75 -33.68 7.23
CA THR A 138 -24.72 -32.82 6.55
C THR A 138 -25.64 -32.18 7.58
N ILE A 139 -25.97 -30.89 7.37
CA ILE A 139 -26.86 -30.12 8.23
C ILE A 139 -27.94 -29.50 7.36
N SER A 140 -29.22 -29.76 7.69
CA SER A 140 -30.33 -29.08 6.98
C SER A 140 -30.52 -27.66 7.48
N ALA A 141 -31.23 -26.84 6.70
CA ALA A 141 -31.61 -25.48 7.10
C ALA A 141 -32.45 -25.47 8.42
N SER A 142 -33.14 -26.60 8.76
CA SER A 142 -33.85 -26.76 10.01
C SER A 142 -32.93 -27.14 11.19
N GLY A 143 -31.63 -27.38 10.97
CA GLY A 143 -30.65 -27.75 11.98
C GLY A 143 -30.53 -29.26 12.23
N GLU A 144 -31.19 -30.11 11.45
CA GLU A 144 -31.03 -31.57 11.56
C GLU A 144 -29.64 -31.99 11.05
N GLN A 145 -28.90 -32.73 11.86
CA GLN A 145 -27.54 -33.19 11.59
C GLN A 145 -27.50 -34.67 11.27
N ALA A 146 -26.76 -35.05 10.23
CA ALA A 146 -26.53 -36.44 9.88
C ALA A 146 -25.04 -36.70 9.63
N ASN A 147 -24.44 -37.61 10.39
CA ASN A 147 -23.07 -38.03 10.16
C ASN A 147 -23.02 -39.01 8.97
N ARG A 148 -22.32 -38.66 7.90
CA ARG A 148 -22.22 -39.39 6.64
C ARG A 148 -20.89 -40.10 6.46
N THR A 149 -20.00 -40.05 7.42
CA THR A 149 -18.64 -40.61 7.31
C THR A 149 -18.66 -42.08 6.90
N LYS A 150 -19.55 -42.91 7.53
CA LYS A 150 -19.66 -44.34 7.20
C LYS A 150 -20.16 -44.60 5.77
N ASP A 151 -21.06 -43.76 5.27
CA ASP A 151 -21.57 -43.88 3.90
C ASP A 151 -20.43 -43.54 2.89
N LEU A 152 -19.59 -42.54 3.23
CA LEU A 152 -18.43 -42.16 2.43
C LEU A 152 -17.35 -43.28 2.42
N ASP A 153 -17.08 -43.91 3.60
CA ASP A 153 -16.08 -44.97 3.73
C ASP A 153 -16.38 -46.17 2.81
N VAL A 154 -17.65 -46.42 2.52
CA VAL A 154 -18.08 -47.50 1.60
C VAL A 154 -18.39 -46.98 0.18
N ALA A 155 -17.96 -45.78 -0.14
CA ALA A 155 -18.16 -45.13 -1.44
C ALA A 155 -19.63 -45.10 -1.91
N LYS A 156 -20.56 -44.91 -0.97
CA LYS A 156 -21.98 -44.74 -1.25
C LYS A 156 -22.24 -43.28 -1.59
N ASP A 157 -23.17 -43.03 -2.54
CA ASP A 157 -23.58 -41.68 -2.89
C ASP A 157 -24.21 -40.97 -1.68
N VAL A 158 -23.58 -39.89 -1.23
CA VAL A 158 -24.00 -39.07 -0.10
C VAL A 158 -24.60 -37.77 -0.65
N PRO A 159 -25.89 -37.50 -0.38
CA PRO A 159 -26.46 -36.21 -0.76
C PRO A 159 -25.82 -35.07 0.06
N CYS A 160 -25.39 -34.01 -0.63
CA CYS A 160 -24.73 -32.87 -0.02
C CYS A 160 -25.70 -32.03 0.83
N PHE A 161 -26.94 -31.93 0.36
CA PHE A 161 -28.02 -31.10 0.94
C PHE A 161 -29.31 -31.93 1.09
N GLN A 162 -30.40 -31.26 1.43
CA GLN A 162 -31.73 -31.92 1.37
C GLN A 162 -32.09 -32.29 -0.09
N PRO A 163 -33.02 -33.24 -0.32
CA PRO A 163 -33.43 -33.61 -1.68
C PRO A 163 -33.84 -32.42 -2.54
N GLU A 164 -34.55 -31.46 -1.96
CA GLU A 164 -34.78 -30.11 -2.52
C GLU A 164 -33.89 -29.14 -1.72
N PRO A 165 -32.74 -28.70 -2.29
CA PRO A 165 -31.79 -27.86 -1.57
C PRO A 165 -32.40 -26.52 -1.14
N ALA A 166 -32.23 -26.16 0.11
CA ALA A 166 -32.73 -24.93 0.70
C ALA A 166 -31.58 -24.02 1.16
N VAL A 167 -31.82 -22.72 1.14
CA VAL A 167 -30.86 -21.74 1.68
C VAL A 167 -30.62 -22.04 3.17
N GLY A 168 -29.36 -22.26 3.54
CA GLY A 168 -28.94 -22.65 4.87
C GLY A 168 -28.54 -24.12 5.01
N ASP A 169 -28.90 -24.99 4.05
CA ASP A 169 -28.35 -26.34 4.00
C ASP A 169 -26.83 -26.30 3.91
N ALA A 170 -26.15 -27.23 4.55
CA ALA A 170 -24.70 -27.23 4.61
C ALA A 170 -24.09 -28.62 4.68
N MET A 171 -22.95 -28.78 4.07
CA MET A 171 -22.06 -29.93 4.19
C MET A 171 -20.79 -29.52 4.94
N LEU A 172 -20.48 -30.24 6.01
CA LEU A 172 -19.35 -29.98 6.91
C LEU A 172 -18.28 -31.04 6.73
N PHE A 173 -17.06 -30.57 6.57
CA PHE A 173 -15.84 -31.37 6.46
C PHE A 173 -15.04 -31.22 7.75
N GLY A 174 -14.98 -32.29 8.54
CA GLY A 174 -14.19 -32.35 9.76
C GLY A 174 -12.75 -32.78 9.45
N LEU A 175 -11.81 -31.88 9.62
CA LEU A 175 -10.37 -32.14 9.43
C LEU A 175 -9.76 -32.73 10.70
N SER A 176 -8.69 -33.55 10.52
CA SER A 176 -7.94 -34.16 11.63
C SER A 176 -7.41 -33.10 12.62
N GLU A 177 -6.99 -31.96 12.11
CA GLU A 177 -6.37 -30.85 12.86
C GLU A 177 -6.99 -29.51 12.47
N ALA A 178 -6.76 -28.48 13.32
CA ALA A 178 -6.97 -27.10 12.92
C ALA A 178 -5.83 -26.63 12.00
N VAL A 179 -6.18 -25.95 10.92
CA VAL A 179 -5.23 -25.53 9.86
C VAL A 179 -5.31 -24.02 9.60
N PRO A 180 -5.04 -23.19 10.62
CA PRO A 180 -5.10 -21.73 10.46
C PRO A 180 -4.10 -21.24 9.42
N ARG A 181 -4.50 -20.30 8.57
CA ARG A 181 -3.69 -19.73 7.49
C ARG A 181 -3.20 -20.73 6.45
N CYS A 182 -3.70 -21.97 6.44
CA CYS A 182 -3.35 -22.96 5.43
C CYS A 182 -4.26 -22.87 4.20
N VAL A 183 -3.75 -23.38 3.10
CA VAL A 183 -4.55 -23.65 1.90
C VAL A 183 -4.90 -25.11 1.90
N VAL A 184 -6.19 -25.42 1.96
CA VAL A 184 -6.73 -26.79 1.97
C VAL A 184 -7.34 -27.10 0.61
N ALA A 185 -6.93 -28.21 0.02
CA ALA A 185 -7.61 -28.81 -1.11
C ALA A 185 -8.69 -29.78 -0.58
N VAL A 186 -9.94 -29.52 -0.97
CA VAL A 186 -11.06 -30.44 -0.77
C VAL A 186 -11.35 -31.09 -2.12
N ARG A 187 -10.96 -32.36 -2.28
CA ARG A 187 -11.18 -33.16 -3.49
C ARG A 187 -12.49 -33.91 -3.35
N LEU A 188 -13.37 -33.75 -4.32
CA LEU A 188 -14.69 -34.33 -4.32
C LEU A 188 -14.96 -35.09 -5.61
N ASP A 189 -15.47 -36.31 -5.50
CA ASP A 189 -16.12 -37.00 -6.60
C ASP A 189 -17.61 -36.67 -6.52
N SER A 190 -17.97 -35.51 -7.06
CA SER A 190 -19.31 -34.95 -7.00
C SER A 190 -20.03 -35.02 -8.34
N GLN A 191 -21.35 -35.20 -8.28
CA GLN A 191 -22.21 -35.16 -9.45
C GLN A 191 -23.59 -34.57 -9.09
N VAL A 192 -24.24 -33.96 -10.04
CA VAL A 192 -25.63 -33.47 -9.90
C VAL A 192 -26.51 -34.14 -10.93
N GLU A 193 -27.68 -34.59 -10.51
CA GLU A 193 -28.76 -35.05 -11.41
C GLU A 193 -29.66 -33.87 -11.71
N GLY A 194 -29.98 -33.65 -13.01
CA GLY A 194 -30.82 -32.53 -13.42
C GLY A 194 -30.05 -31.26 -13.78
N ILE A 195 -30.67 -30.09 -13.48
CA ILE A 195 -30.09 -28.77 -13.76
C ILE A 195 -29.19 -28.40 -12.59
N GLY A 196 -27.88 -28.28 -12.85
CA GLY A 196 -26.89 -27.77 -11.89
C GLY A 196 -26.89 -26.23 -11.79
N VAL A 197 -25.88 -25.70 -11.16
CA VAL A 197 -25.69 -24.25 -10.96
C VAL A 197 -24.66 -23.67 -11.92
N ASP A 198 -24.62 -22.34 -12.04
CA ASP A 198 -23.55 -21.67 -12.82
C ASP A 198 -22.19 -21.95 -12.17
N PRO A 199 -21.26 -22.62 -12.88
CA PRO A 199 -19.94 -22.93 -12.36
C PRO A 199 -19.08 -21.71 -12.01
N ARG A 200 -19.41 -20.54 -12.56
CA ARG A 200 -18.66 -19.30 -12.34
C ARG A 200 -19.07 -18.59 -11.06
N GLN A 201 -20.31 -18.80 -10.64
CA GLN A 201 -20.91 -18.16 -9.49
C GLN A 201 -21.89 -19.12 -8.80
N PRO A 202 -21.39 -20.24 -8.20
CA PRO A 202 -22.28 -21.16 -7.50
C PRO A 202 -22.89 -20.48 -6.27
N PRO A 203 -24.17 -20.76 -5.93
CA PRO A 203 -24.82 -20.21 -4.74
C PRO A 203 -24.31 -20.91 -3.46
N LEU A 204 -22.99 -20.96 -3.29
CA LEU A 204 -22.30 -21.64 -2.21
C LEU A 204 -21.30 -20.70 -1.54
N VAL A 205 -21.21 -20.77 -0.22
CA VAL A 205 -20.17 -20.09 0.57
C VAL A 205 -19.41 -21.14 1.36
N TRP A 206 -18.10 -21.05 1.33
CA TRP A 206 -17.19 -21.86 2.12
C TRP A 206 -16.78 -21.10 3.37
N GLU A 207 -16.89 -21.75 4.52
CA GLU A 207 -16.64 -21.14 5.83
C GLU A 207 -15.83 -22.07 6.71
N SER A 208 -15.07 -21.51 7.66
CA SER A 208 -14.33 -22.23 8.70
C SER A 208 -14.79 -21.81 10.08
N TRP A 209 -14.74 -22.71 11.04
CA TRP A 209 -15.09 -22.43 12.44
C TRP A 209 -13.91 -21.82 13.19
N ASP A 210 -14.10 -20.65 13.82
CA ASP A 210 -13.03 -19.94 14.57
C ASP A 210 -13.10 -20.15 16.09
N GLY A 211 -13.99 -21.04 16.57
CA GLY A 211 -14.25 -21.28 17.99
C GLY A 211 -15.49 -20.57 18.51
N MET A 212 -15.97 -19.53 17.81
CA MET A 212 -17.15 -18.73 18.20
C MET A 212 -18.17 -18.60 17.07
N ARG A 213 -17.70 -18.45 15.85
CA ARG A 213 -18.54 -18.20 14.66
C ARG A 213 -17.95 -18.86 13.43
N TRP A 214 -18.74 -18.89 12.38
CA TRP A 214 -18.29 -19.27 11.04
C TRP A 214 -17.71 -18.05 10.33
N SER A 215 -16.48 -18.17 9.85
CA SER A 215 -15.75 -17.15 9.10
C SER A 215 -15.54 -17.62 7.68
N GLU A 216 -15.79 -16.75 6.70
CA GLU A 216 -15.69 -17.09 5.29
C GLU A 216 -14.25 -17.44 4.88
N CYS A 217 -14.12 -18.51 4.10
CA CYS A 217 -12.87 -18.92 3.46
C CYS A 217 -12.81 -18.35 2.03
N ALA A 218 -11.71 -17.72 1.67
CA ALA A 218 -11.50 -17.33 0.28
C ALA A 218 -11.29 -18.57 -0.61
N VAL A 219 -12.06 -18.67 -1.68
CA VAL A 219 -11.93 -19.74 -2.67
C VAL A 219 -10.87 -19.37 -3.71
N PHE A 220 -9.78 -20.16 -3.79
CA PHE A 220 -8.74 -19.99 -4.79
C PHE A 220 -9.16 -20.50 -6.17
N GLY A 221 -9.91 -21.57 -6.18
CA GLY A 221 -10.43 -22.20 -7.38
C GLY A 221 -11.43 -23.28 -7.02
N ASP A 222 -12.43 -23.43 -7.83
CA ASP A 222 -13.43 -24.48 -7.73
C ASP A 222 -13.50 -25.23 -9.07
N ALA A 223 -12.81 -26.37 -9.15
CA ALA A 223 -12.86 -27.25 -10.30
C ALA A 223 -14.14 -28.10 -10.35
N THR A 224 -14.88 -28.17 -9.22
CA THR A 224 -16.17 -28.89 -9.17
C THR A 224 -17.27 -28.09 -9.89
N GLY A 225 -17.07 -26.77 -10.06
CA GLY A 225 -18.06 -25.88 -10.65
C GLY A 225 -19.35 -25.80 -9.83
N GLY A 226 -19.22 -25.66 -8.50
CA GLY A 226 -20.35 -25.68 -7.58
C GLY A 226 -20.90 -27.10 -7.37
N LEU A 227 -20.05 -28.08 -7.14
CA LEU A 227 -20.40 -29.50 -6.93
C LEU A 227 -21.09 -30.18 -8.12
N ASN A 228 -21.06 -29.58 -9.32
CA ASN A 228 -21.68 -30.13 -10.52
C ASN A 228 -20.93 -31.35 -11.09
N ARG A 229 -19.63 -31.48 -10.79
CA ARG A 229 -18.74 -32.50 -11.35
C ARG A 229 -17.57 -32.81 -10.41
N PRO A 230 -16.85 -33.93 -10.63
CA PRO A 230 -15.63 -34.22 -9.88
C PRO A 230 -14.58 -33.11 -10.03
N GLY A 231 -13.91 -32.78 -8.94
CA GLY A 231 -12.88 -31.75 -8.93
C GLY A 231 -12.33 -31.44 -7.54
N GLU A 232 -11.50 -30.43 -7.49
CA GLU A 232 -10.92 -29.89 -6.24
C GLU A 232 -11.39 -28.47 -6.01
N VAL A 233 -11.69 -28.16 -4.73
CA VAL A 233 -11.91 -26.81 -4.25
C VAL A 233 -10.73 -26.41 -3.37
N LEU A 234 -10.07 -25.34 -3.72
CA LEU A 234 -8.92 -24.80 -2.97
C LEU A 234 -9.39 -23.67 -2.07
N LEU A 235 -9.23 -23.85 -0.77
CA LEU A 235 -9.74 -22.95 0.27
C LEU A 235 -8.58 -22.34 1.06
N HIS A 236 -8.57 -21.01 1.15
CA HIS A 236 -7.75 -20.32 2.14
C HIS A 236 -8.49 -20.28 3.48
N VAL A 237 -7.94 -20.95 4.47
CA VAL A 237 -8.52 -21.03 5.81
C VAL A 237 -8.03 -19.86 6.65
N PRO A 238 -8.92 -19.02 7.19
CA PRO A 238 -8.57 -17.88 8.04
C PRO A 238 -7.73 -18.25 9.28
N ALA A 239 -7.02 -17.26 9.81
CA ALA A 239 -6.11 -17.44 10.95
C ALA A 239 -6.81 -17.93 12.24
N GLY A 240 -8.11 -17.67 12.39
CA GLY A 240 -8.88 -18.06 13.57
C GLY A 240 -9.34 -19.52 13.60
N HIS A 241 -9.10 -20.32 12.55
CA HIS A 241 -9.60 -21.70 12.48
C HIS A 241 -9.20 -22.53 13.69
N SER A 242 -10.18 -23.17 14.30
CA SER A 242 -9.99 -23.95 15.52
C SER A 242 -10.83 -25.23 15.53
N THR A 243 -10.46 -26.17 16.39
CA THR A 243 -11.21 -27.43 16.55
C THR A 243 -12.46 -27.22 17.40
N SER A 244 -13.53 -27.94 17.07
CA SER A 244 -14.74 -28.01 17.89
C SER A 244 -15.44 -29.37 17.75
N VAL A 245 -16.49 -29.62 18.54
CA VAL A 245 -17.27 -30.87 18.48
C VAL A 245 -18.56 -30.62 17.71
N VAL A 246 -18.74 -31.31 16.57
CA VAL A 246 -19.99 -31.35 15.81
C VAL A 246 -20.37 -32.80 15.60
N ALA A 247 -21.65 -33.14 15.79
CA ALA A 247 -22.19 -34.51 15.69
C ALA A 247 -21.36 -35.56 16.49
N GLY A 248 -20.82 -35.16 17.66
CA GLY A 248 -19.99 -36.00 18.52
C GLY A 248 -18.56 -36.24 18.07
N VAL A 249 -18.09 -35.58 17.03
CA VAL A 249 -16.72 -35.69 16.49
C VAL A 249 -15.98 -34.38 16.74
N GLN A 250 -14.80 -34.46 17.39
CA GLN A 250 -13.86 -33.32 17.50
C GLN A 250 -13.00 -33.25 16.23
N ALA A 251 -13.08 -32.11 15.56
CA ALA A 251 -12.37 -31.84 14.30
C ALA A 251 -12.19 -30.33 14.06
N GLY A 252 -11.32 -29.96 13.13
CA GLY A 252 -11.29 -28.64 12.53
C GLY A 252 -12.34 -28.55 11.42
N TRP A 253 -13.37 -27.73 11.60
CA TRP A 253 -14.52 -27.77 10.72
C TRP A 253 -14.47 -26.74 9.61
N LEU A 254 -14.59 -27.21 8.37
CA LEU A 254 -14.92 -26.42 7.18
C LEU A 254 -16.38 -26.70 6.79
N ARG A 255 -17.07 -25.72 6.25
CA ARG A 255 -18.47 -25.81 5.87
C ARG A 255 -18.69 -25.25 4.47
N CYS A 256 -19.35 -26.03 3.60
CA CYS A 256 -19.94 -25.56 2.35
C CYS A 256 -21.43 -25.34 2.60
N ARG A 257 -21.92 -24.10 2.49
CA ARG A 257 -23.30 -23.72 2.80
C ARG A 257 -23.98 -23.11 1.61
N VAL A 258 -25.22 -23.51 1.37
CA VAL A 258 -26.11 -22.95 0.33
C VAL A 258 -26.55 -21.55 0.73
N VAL A 259 -26.39 -20.60 -0.16
CA VAL A 259 -26.82 -19.21 -0.01
C VAL A 259 -27.91 -18.87 -1.05
N ALA A 260 -28.60 -17.75 -0.83
CA ALA A 260 -29.58 -17.28 -1.80
C ALA A 260 -28.89 -16.97 -3.14
N PRO A 261 -29.43 -17.49 -4.26
CA PRO A 261 -28.89 -17.18 -5.59
C PRO A 261 -29.07 -15.69 -5.90
N ALA A 262 -28.18 -15.13 -6.73
CA ALA A 262 -28.38 -13.79 -7.27
C ALA A 262 -29.56 -13.77 -8.25
N GLU A 263 -30.04 -12.57 -8.58
CA GLU A 263 -31.13 -12.38 -9.54
C GLU A 263 -30.75 -13.00 -10.91
N ASP A 264 -31.63 -13.85 -11.49
CA ASP A 264 -31.40 -14.63 -12.70
C ASP A 264 -30.33 -15.75 -12.61
N GLN A 265 -29.89 -16.13 -11.43
CA GLN A 265 -28.93 -17.21 -11.23
C GLN A 265 -29.68 -18.56 -11.09
N PRO A 266 -29.22 -19.62 -11.81
CA PRO A 266 -29.80 -20.96 -11.64
C PRO A 266 -29.51 -21.50 -10.25
N PHE A 267 -30.47 -22.21 -9.67
CA PHE A 267 -30.38 -22.88 -8.37
C PHE A 267 -30.47 -24.39 -8.57
N TYR A 268 -29.99 -25.15 -7.60
CA TYR A 268 -30.07 -26.62 -7.64
C TYR A 268 -31.50 -27.09 -7.69
N SER A 269 -31.85 -27.90 -8.71
CA SER A 269 -33.14 -28.60 -8.79
C SER A 269 -33.17 -29.84 -7.90
N GLU A 270 -32.03 -30.48 -7.73
CA GLU A 270 -31.80 -31.66 -6.88
C GLU A 270 -30.45 -31.54 -6.15
N SER A 271 -30.33 -32.20 -5.02
CA SER A 271 -29.09 -32.19 -4.24
C SER A 271 -27.95 -32.82 -5.02
N PRO A 272 -26.79 -32.14 -5.16
CA PRO A 272 -25.57 -32.84 -5.59
C PRO A 272 -25.26 -34.00 -4.67
N THR A 273 -24.64 -35.05 -5.20
CA THR A 273 -24.15 -36.21 -4.44
C THR A 273 -22.63 -36.28 -4.51
N VAL A 274 -22.02 -36.75 -3.41
CA VAL A 274 -20.58 -36.97 -3.30
C VAL A 274 -20.33 -38.43 -2.94
N ARG A 275 -19.46 -39.11 -3.72
CA ARG A 275 -19.08 -40.50 -3.52
C ARG A 275 -17.73 -40.63 -2.80
N VAL A 276 -16.80 -39.75 -3.12
CA VAL A 276 -15.47 -39.70 -2.49
C VAL A 276 -15.20 -38.26 -2.09
N ALA A 277 -14.70 -38.07 -0.87
CA ALA A 277 -14.23 -36.79 -0.38
C ALA A 277 -12.88 -37.00 0.32
N GLU A 278 -11.93 -36.15 0.00
CA GLU A 278 -10.61 -36.07 0.63
C GLU A 278 -10.32 -34.60 0.95
N ALA A 279 -9.56 -34.37 2.00
CA ALA A 279 -9.07 -33.02 2.32
C ALA A 279 -7.60 -33.11 2.75
N PHE A 280 -6.77 -32.23 2.21
CA PHE A 280 -5.35 -32.19 2.54
C PHE A 280 -4.79 -30.79 2.34
N THR A 281 -3.76 -30.46 3.11
CA THR A 281 -3.09 -29.15 3.03
C THR A 281 -2.14 -29.12 1.84
N VAL A 282 -2.26 -28.07 1.02
CA VAL A 282 -1.45 -27.85 -0.19
C VAL A 282 -0.59 -26.59 -0.12
N GLY A 283 -0.71 -25.81 0.94
CA GLY A 283 0.05 -24.58 1.11
C GLY A 283 -0.36 -23.78 2.34
N GLY A 284 0.17 -22.58 2.44
CA GLY A 284 -0.18 -21.64 3.49
C GLY A 284 0.00 -20.19 3.04
N ILE A 285 -0.62 -19.26 3.74
CA ILE A 285 -0.59 -17.83 3.42
C ILE A 285 -0.06 -17.06 4.61
N THR A 286 0.88 -16.15 4.35
CA THR A 286 1.37 -15.20 5.34
C THR A 286 1.67 -13.84 4.71
N ALA A 287 1.62 -12.81 5.54
CA ALA A 287 1.96 -11.45 5.12
C ALA A 287 3.46 -11.32 4.86
N VAL A 288 3.79 -10.62 3.79
CA VAL A 288 5.16 -10.24 3.45
C VAL A 288 5.27 -8.72 3.32
N GLU A 289 6.45 -8.19 3.59
CA GLU A 289 6.76 -6.77 3.45
C GLU A 289 7.95 -6.57 2.52
N HIS A 290 7.91 -5.49 1.73
CA HIS A 290 9.05 -5.02 0.93
C HIS A 290 10.15 -4.48 1.84
N ALA A 291 10.79 -5.38 2.58
CA ALA A 291 11.86 -5.08 3.51
C ALA A 291 12.85 -6.25 3.56
N GLU A 292 14.12 -5.91 3.68
CA GLU A 292 15.20 -6.85 3.94
C GLU A 292 15.67 -6.65 5.40
N THR A 293 15.83 -7.73 6.13
CA THR A 293 16.38 -7.68 7.48
C THR A 293 17.90 -7.90 7.41
N ILE A 294 18.64 -6.90 7.89
CA ILE A 294 20.09 -6.99 8.00
C ILE A 294 20.45 -7.26 9.45
N THR A 295 21.25 -8.28 9.67
CA THR A 295 21.70 -8.69 11.00
C THR A 295 23.19 -8.37 11.18
N ASP A 296 23.57 -8.04 12.42
CA ASP A 296 24.95 -7.80 12.84
C ASP A 296 25.70 -6.73 12.02
N ALA A 297 25.00 -5.62 11.71
CA ALA A 297 25.54 -4.54 10.90
C ALA A 297 26.60 -3.71 11.68
N PRO A 298 27.87 -3.69 11.26
CA PRO A 298 28.88 -2.88 11.90
C PRO A 298 28.65 -1.39 11.59
N LEU A 299 28.72 -0.54 12.62
CA LEU A 299 28.70 0.92 12.45
C LEU A 299 30.11 1.52 12.47
N GLY A 300 31.03 0.95 13.27
CA GLY A 300 32.41 1.43 13.37
C GLY A 300 33.02 1.29 14.75
N VAL A 301 34.04 2.08 15.00
CA VAL A 301 34.81 2.09 16.27
C VAL A 301 34.76 3.48 16.87
N SER A 302 34.44 3.57 18.16
CA SER A 302 34.37 4.84 18.88
C SER A 302 35.74 5.51 19.03
N ALA A 303 35.81 6.81 18.75
CA ALA A 303 36.95 7.65 19.05
C ALA A 303 36.98 8.11 20.52
N GLY A 304 35.93 7.85 21.32
CA GLY A 304 35.82 8.28 22.72
C GLY A 304 35.51 9.78 22.88
N VAL A 305 34.96 10.43 21.86
CA VAL A 305 34.61 11.86 21.88
C VAL A 305 33.11 12.06 21.78
N PRO A 306 32.55 13.11 22.42
CA PRO A 306 31.12 13.43 22.26
C PRO A 306 30.76 13.81 20.82
N GLY A 307 29.49 13.61 20.43
CA GLY A 307 28.95 14.05 19.17
C GLY A 307 29.40 13.25 17.94
N GLN A 308 29.90 12.03 18.14
CA GLN A 308 30.27 11.13 17.04
C GLN A 308 29.05 10.77 16.21
N ARG A 309 29.26 10.58 14.90
CA ARG A 309 28.25 10.12 13.96
C ARG A 309 28.75 8.91 13.21
N PHE A 310 27.85 7.95 12.99
CA PHE A 310 28.12 6.73 12.24
C PHE A 310 26.95 6.48 11.28
N ARG A 311 27.23 5.89 10.14
CA ARG A 311 26.23 5.63 9.11
C ARG A 311 26.22 4.16 8.75
N LEU A 312 25.01 3.60 8.56
CA LEU A 312 24.81 2.29 7.99
C LEU A 312 25.16 2.27 6.50
N ASP A 313 25.66 1.14 6.03
CA ASP A 313 25.96 0.95 4.60
C ASP A 313 24.70 0.92 3.75
N ARG A 314 23.58 0.47 4.31
CA ARG A 314 22.28 0.41 3.64
C ARG A 314 21.23 1.23 4.38
N ALA A 315 20.64 2.14 3.64
CA ALA A 315 19.55 3.01 4.05
C ALA A 315 18.48 2.98 2.94
N PRO A 316 17.26 3.38 3.24
CA PRO A 316 16.72 3.88 4.50
C PRO A 316 16.49 2.79 5.56
N VAL A 317 16.30 3.20 6.82
CA VAL A 317 15.92 2.31 7.92
C VAL A 317 14.42 2.39 8.13
N LEU A 318 13.74 1.25 8.09
CA LEU A 318 12.32 1.16 8.38
C LEU A 318 12.10 1.15 9.90
N THR A 319 11.25 2.06 10.38
CA THR A 319 10.98 2.27 11.82
C THR A 319 9.59 1.83 12.25
N ASP A 320 8.82 1.22 11.35
CA ASP A 320 7.44 0.77 11.54
C ASP A 320 7.31 -0.63 12.20
N GLY A 321 8.40 -1.15 12.76
CA GLY A 321 8.46 -2.46 13.42
C GLY A 321 9.10 -2.40 14.80
N GLU A 322 9.94 -3.39 15.09
CA GLU A 322 10.70 -3.43 16.35
C GLU A 322 11.65 -2.23 16.48
N PRO A 323 11.80 -1.65 17.68
CA PRO A 323 12.71 -0.53 17.91
C PRO A 323 14.14 -0.90 17.51
N VAL A 324 14.78 -0.04 16.74
CA VAL A 324 16.20 -0.21 16.40
C VAL A 324 17.06 0.05 17.64
N VAL A 325 17.96 -0.87 17.93
CA VAL A 325 18.89 -0.79 19.06
C VAL A 325 20.32 -0.71 18.52
N VAL A 326 21.14 0.13 19.13
CA VAL A 326 22.57 0.18 18.86
C VAL A 326 23.31 -0.53 20.00
N GLN A 327 24.26 -1.38 19.65
CA GLN A 327 25.10 -2.06 20.63
C GLN A 327 26.53 -1.51 20.60
N VAL A 328 27.04 -1.21 21.78
CA VAL A 328 28.42 -0.76 21.98
C VAL A 328 29.16 -1.80 22.83
N SER A 329 30.37 -2.20 22.42
CA SER A 329 31.17 -3.16 23.17
C SER A 329 31.65 -2.55 24.51
N ALA A 330 31.44 -3.29 25.60
CA ALA A 330 31.82 -2.88 26.94
C ALA A 330 32.36 -4.11 27.71
N GLY A 331 33.67 -4.11 27.97
CA GLY A 331 34.31 -5.26 28.59
C GLY A 331 34.20 -6.52 27.75
N GLU A 332 33.65 -7.60 28.32
CA GLU A 332 33.43 -8.88 27.63
C GLU A 332 32.05 -8.99 26.91
N GLY A 333 31.25 -7.92 26.91
CA GLY A 333 29.88 -7.96 26.37
C GLY A 333 29.47 -6.76 25.54
N TRP A 334 28.19 -6.69 25.23
CA TRP A 334 27.55 -5.60 24.51
C TRP A 334 26.57 -4.87 25.40
N GLN A 335 26.55 -3.53 25.33
CA GLN A 335 25.57 -2.68 25.99
C GLN A 335 24.60 -2.12 24.96
N ASP A 336 23.31 -2.21 25.25
CA ASP A 336 22.25 -1.68 24.41
C ASP A 336 22.09 -0.17 24.62
N TRP A 337 22.10 0.57 23.53
CA TRP A 337 21.83 2.00 23.45
C TRP A 337 20.49 2.23 22.77
N ARG A 338 19.66 3.00 23.44
CA ARG A 338 18.29 3.26 22.98
C ARG A 338 18.25 4.43 22.00
N VAL A 339 17.53 4.27 20.91
CA VAL A 339 17.23 5.36 19.98
C VAL A 339 16.23 6.32 20.62
N VAL A 340 16.56 7.60 20.66
CA VAL A 340 15.71 8.70 21.13
C VAL A 340 15.54 9.73 20.01
N GLU A 341 14.46 10.49 20.08
CA GLU A 341 14.20 11.53 19.09
C GLU A 341 15.17 12.71 19.21
N HIS A 342 15.50 13.09 20.45
CA HIS A 342 16.46 14.16 20.77
C HIS A 342 17.08 13.94 22.14
N PHE A 343 18.25 14.56 22.40
CA PHE A 343 18.96 14.42 23.66
C PHE A 343 18.49 15.39 24.76
N GLY A 344 17.48 16.23 24.53
CA GLY A 344 17.07 17.30 25.46
C GLY A 344 16.63 16.83 26.84
N GLN A 345 16.26 15.55 26.97
CA GLN A 345 15.86 14.92 28.25
C GLN A 345 16.88 13.90 28.76
N SER A 346 18.01 13.74 28.07
CA SER A 346 19.02 12.73 28.41
C SER A 346 20.00 13.26 29.46
N GLY A 347 20.19 12.48 30.51
CA GLY A 347 21.21 12.71 31.52
C GLY A 347 22.60 12.21 31.09
N PRO A 348 23.69 12.63 31.76
CA PRO A 348 25.08 12.31 31.36
C PRO A 348 25.43 10.82 31.29
N ALA A 349 24.67 9.97 31.98
CA ALA A 349 24.88 8.52 32.03
C ALA A 349 23.97 7.72 31.13
N ASP A 350 22.99 8.36 30.45
CA ASP A 350 21.99 7.67 29.64
C ASP A 350 22.62 7.16 28.35
N LEU A 351 22.37 5.90 28.06
CA LEU A 351 22.80 5.20 26.83
C LEU A 351 21.83 5.48 25.68
N HIS A 352 21.88 6.70 25.17
CA HIS A 352 20.99 7.17 24.13
C HIS A 352 21.73 7.48 22.82
N VAL A 353 21.07 7.26 21.70
CA VAL A 353 21.51 7.65 20.36
C VAL A 353 20.35 8.24 19.58
N THR A 354 20.59 9.07 18.60
CA THR A 354 19.57 9.52 17.62
C THR A 354 19.76 8.76 16.32
N LEU A 355 18.69 8.55 15.56
CA LEU A 355 18.69 7.93 14.25
C LEU A 355 18.00 8.86 13.25
N ASP A 356 18.68 9.16 12.15
CA ASP A 356 18.05 9.62 10.93
C ASP A 356 17.71 8.39 10.06
N ALA A 357 16.47 8.01 10.06
CA ALA A 357 16.00 6.80 9.36
C ALA A 357 16.17 6.89 7.83
N THR A 358 16.11 8.09 7.26
CA THR A 358 16.26 8.31 5.81
C THR A 358 17.69 8.07 5.35
N THR A 359 18.65 8.58 6.09
CA THR A 359 20.07 8.48 5.74
C THR A 359 20.79 7.29 6.39
N GLY A 360 20.18 6.67 7.41
CA GLY A 360 20.81 5.62 8.22
C GLY A 360 21.93 6.13 9.14
N GLU A 361 21.93 7.45 9.45
CA GLU A 361 22.95 8.05 10.31
C GLU A 361 22.55 7.99 11.78
N PHE A 362 23.44 7.45 12.61
CA PHE A 362 23.32 7.46 14.06
C PHE A 362 24.18 8.59 14.65
N GLY A 363 23.56 9.41 15.51
CA GLY A 363 24.24 10.46 16.26
C GLY A 363 24.38 10.08 17.72
N PHE A 364 25.59 10.18 18.27
CA PHE A 364 25.87 10.04 19.70
C PHE A 364 25.78 11.38 20.43
N PRO A 365 25.50 11.38 21.75
CA PRO A 365 25.26 12.59 22.51
C PRO A 365 26.39 13.61 22.42
N PRO A 366 26.07 14.90 22.22
CA PRO A 366 27.04 15.98 22.25
C PRO A 366 27.39 16.38 23.68
N ALA A 367 28.54 17.03 23.85
CA ALA A 367 28.83 17.81 25.04
C ALA A 367 28.82 19.30 24.67
N VAL A 368 28.12 20.09 25.46
CA VAL A 368 27.96 21.53 25.23
C VAL A 368 28.69 22.29 26.32
N ARG A 369 29.49 23.30 25.97
CA ARG A 369 30.17 24.14 26.91
C ARG A 369 29.19 25.16 27.50
N ALA A 370 29.01 25.12 28.81
CA ALA A 370 28.20 26.10 29.54
C ALA A 370 28.94 27.45 29.67
N ALA A 371 28.21 28.50 30.04
CA ALA A 371 28.75 29.86 30.17
C ALA A 371 29.86 29.97 31.23
N ASP A 372 29.89 29.08 32.24
CA ASP A 372 30.90 28.98 33.26
C ASP A 372 32.17 28.20 32.82
N GLY A 373 32.20 27.72 31.57
CA GLY A 373 33.27 26.94 30.98
C GLY A 373 33.20 25.44 31.26
N SER A 374 32.23 24.95 32.05
CA SER A 374 32.00 23.53 32.27
C SER A 374 31.45 22.86 31.03
N LEU A 375 31.68 21.53 30.89
CA LEU A 375 31.09 20.72 29.83
C LEU A 375 29.88 19.97 30.37
N THR A 376 28.72 20.21 29.78
CA THR A 376 27.50 19.46 30.08
C THR A 376 27.32 18.40 28.99
N SER A 377 27.29 17.12 29.38
CA SER A 377 27.03 15.98 28.50
C SER A 377 25.53 15.69 28.47
N PHE A 378 24.97 15.51 27.27
CA PHE A 378 23.57 15.16 27.04
C PHE A 378 23.37 13.66 26.77
N GLY A 379 24.17 12.82 27.38
CA GLY A 379 24.20 11.37 27.32
C GLY A 379 25.60 10.82 27.53
N ALA A 380 25.71 9.51 27.66
CA ALA A 380 26.97 8.80 27.78
C ALA A 380 27.78 8.89 26.46
N VAL A 381 29.10 8.81 26.57
CA VAL A 381 30.00 8.75 25.42
C VAL A 381 30.56 7.33 25.32
N PRO A 382 30.49 6.64 24.19
CA PRO A 382 31.08 5.32 24.04
C PRO A 382 32.58 5.35 24.29
N PRO A 383 33.15 4.39 25.05
CA PRO A 383 34.58 4.33 25.32
C PRO A 383 35.41 4.34 24.04
N LYS A 384 36.60 4.93 24.11
CA LYS A 384 37.55 4.91 22.99
C LYS A 384 37.92 3.47 22.63
N GLY A 385 37.84 3.12 21.35
CA GLY A 385 38.12 1.78 20.84
C GLY A 385 36.95 0.80 20.96
N ALA A 386 35.82 1.20 21.53
CA ALA A 386 34.63 0.35 21.56
C ALA A 386 34.07 0.13 20.16
N HIS A 387 33.76 -1.11 19.83
CA HIS A 387 33.05 -1.46 18.59
C HIS A 387 31.56 -1.12 18.72
N ILE A 388 30.99 -0.62 17.65
CA ILE A 388 29.57 -0.21 17.56
C ILE A 388 28.91 -0.99 16.43
N ARG A 389 27.76 -1.58 16.72
CA ARG A 389 26.95 -2.31 15.73
C ARG A 389 25.46 -2.11 15.93
N VAL A 390 24.68 -2.45 14.92
CA VAL A 390 23.22 -2.65 15.00
C VAL A 390 22.97 -4.15 14.90
N PRO A 391 22.42 -4.81 15.93
CA PRO A 391 22.19 -6.27 15.91
C PRO A 391 21.22 -6.69 14.81
N SER A 392 20.18 -5.89 14.58
CA SER A 392 19.20 -6.12 13.51
C SER A 392 18.50 -4.82 13.15
N TYR A 393 18.30 -4.60 11.86
CA TYR A 393 17.46 -3.53 11.36
C TYR A 393 16.85 -3.92 10.02
N ARG A 394 15.78 -3.24 9.64
CA ARG A 394 15.09 -3.44 8.36
C ARG A 394 15.38 -2.28 7.43
N THR A 395 15.63 -2.61 6.15
CA THR A 395 15.85 -1.64 5.08
C THR A 395 14.98 -1.99 3.87
N GLY A 396 14.61 -1.02 3.07
CA GLY A 396 13.72 -1.20 1.92
C GLY A 396 12.63 -0.14 1.89
N GLY A 397 11.42 -0.56 1.59
CA GLY A 397 10.28 0.34 1.45
C GLY A 397 10.24 1.06 0.10
N GLY A 398 9.37 2.05 -0.01
CA GLY A 398 9.17 2.80 -1.23
C GLY A 398 8.12 2.21 -2.17
N ARG A 399 7.73 3.01 -3.17
CA ARG A 399 6.71 2.65 -4.17
C ARG A 399 7.10 1.48 -5.06
N ALA A 400 8.40 1.18 -5.15
CA ALA A 400 8.89 0.01 -5.90
C ALA A 400 8.30 -1.31 -5.36
N GLY A 401 7.93 -1.35 -4.08
CA GLY A 401 7.27 -2.48 -3.46
C GLY A 401 5.79 -2.65 -3.84
N ASN A 402 5.13 -1.65 -4.43
CA ASN A 402 3.72 -1.75 -4.85
C ASN A 402 3.63 -2.53 -6.17
N VAL A 403 3.80 -3.83 -6.09
CA VAL A 403 3.80 -4.73 -7.25
C VAL A 403 2.40 -5.31 -7.49
N ALA A 404 2.10 -5.62 -8.76
CA ALA A 404 0.81 -6.15 -9.16
C ALA A 404 0.57 -7.58 -8.63
N ARG A 405 -0.68 -8.02 -8.69
CA ARG A 405 -1.09 -9.41 -8.45
C ARG A 405 -0.25 -10.37 -9.30
N GLY A 406 0.22 -11.49 -8.70
CA GLY A 406 1.01 -12.53 -9.37
C GLY A 406 2.45 -12.13 -9.68
N ALA A 407 2.88 -10.92 -9.30
CA ALA A 407 4.24 -10.45 -9.56
C ALA A 407 5.27 -11.11 -8.62
N ILE A 408 4.89 -11.43 -7.37
CA ILE A 408 5.75 -12.13 -6.41
C ILE A 408 5.65 -13.62 -6.71
N SER A 409 6.62 -14.13 -7.45
CA SER A 409 6.59 -15.51 -7.99
C SER A 409 7.88 -16.30 -7.76
N VAL A 410 8.89 -15.70 -7.13
CA VAL A 410 10.21 -16.31 -6.93
C VAL A 410 10.48 -16.49 -5.45
N LEU A 411 10.73 -17.74 -5.01
CA LEU A 411 11.22 -18.04 -3.67
C LEU A 411 12.75 -17.89 -3.67
N ARG A 412 13.29 -16.98 -2.85
CA ARG A 412 14.73 -16.76 -2.73
C ARG A 412 15.36 -17.59 -1.62
N SER A 413 14.64 -17.77 -0.52
CA SER A 413 15.06 -18.64 0.57
C SER A 413 14.76 -20.10 0.24
N SER A 414 15.69 -21.01 0.55
CA SER A 414 15.43 -22.45 0.40
C SER A 414 14.56 -22.92 1.57
N VAL A 415 13.31 -23.22 1.29
CA VAL A 415 12.39 -23.84 2.25
C VAL A 415 12.01 -25.23 1.76
N PRO A 416 12.25 -26.28 2.56
CA PRO A 416 11.91 -27.65 2.16
C PRO A 416 10.42 -27.77 1.79
N TYR A 417 10.13 -28.55 0.77
CA TYR A 417 8.78 -28.88 0.30
C TYR A 417 7.97 -27.73 -0.31
N VAL A 418 8.46 -26.48 -0.30
CA VAL A 418 7.80 -25.36 -0.99
C VAL A 418 8.24 -25.32 -2.45
N SER A 419 7.27 -25.41 -3.36
CA SER A 419 7.50 -25.47 -4.82
C SER A 419 7.30 -24.14 -5.53
N GLY A 420 6.52 -23.24 -4.94
CA GLY A 420 6.18 -21.96 -5.55
C GLY A 420 5.55 -20.98 -4.59
N VAL A 421 5.51 -19.73 -5.03
CA VAL A 421 4.92 -18.61 -4.26
C VAL A 421 4.10 -17.72 -5.18
N GLU A 422 3.05 -17.12 -4.66
CA GLU A 422 2.18 -16.23 -5.43
C GLU A 422 1.47 -15.23 -4.52
N ASN A 423 1.43 -13.94 -4.91
CA ASN A 423 0.56 -12.97 -4.29
C ASN A 423 -0.75 -12.88 -5.07
N ARG A 424 -1.87 -13.13 -4.41
CA ARG A 424 -3.21 -13.07 -5.04
C ARG A 424 -3.70 -11.65 -5.24
N GLU A 425 -3.24 -10.74 -4.44
CA GLU A 425 -3.57 -9.32 -4.49
C GLU A 425 -2.30 -8.50 -4.72
N ALA A 426 -2.48 -7.28 -5.21
CA ALA A 426 -1.37 -6.37 -5.37
C ALA A 426 -0.76 -6.02 -4.01
N ALA A 427 0.56 -5.91 -3.96
CA ALA A 427 1.23 -5.33 -2.81
C ALA A 427 0.94 -3.82 -2.76
N THR A 428 0.59 -3.32 -1.58
CA THR A 428 0.17 -1.93 -1.36
C THR A 428 0.83 -1.33 -0.12
N GLY A 429 0.74 0.00 0.03
CA GLY A 429 1.24 0.71 1.20
C GLY A 429 2.70 1.16 1.09
N GLY A 430 3.40 0.83 0.01
CA GLY A 430 4.76 1.30 -0.25
C GLY A 430 4.76 2.79 -0.62
N VAL A 431 5.53 3.58 0.13
CA VAL A 431 5.67 5.04 -0.07
C VAL A 431 7.13 5.41 -0.04
N ASP A 432 7.57 6.20 -1.01
CA ASP A 432 8.94 6.70 -1.03
C ASP A 432 9.20 7.66 0.13
N GLY A 433 10.43 7.73 0.59
CA GLY A 433 10.83 8.73 1.58
C GLY A 433 10.64 10.15 1.06
N GLU A 434 10.31 11.07 1.98
CA GLU A 434 10.09 12.48 1.65
C GLU A 434 11.38 13.11 1.10
N THR A 435 11.25 13.85 0.02
CA THR A 435 12.35 14.64 -0.55
C THR A 435 12.58 15.93 0.22
N VAL A 436 13.77 16.51 0.10
CA VAL A 436 14.10 17.82 0.72
C VAL A 436 13.17 18.93 0.22
N GLU A 437 12.79 18.88 -1.05
CA GLU A 437 11.88 19.88 -1.65
C GLU A 437 10.47 19.79 -1.06
N GLU A 438 9.95 18.59 -0.83
CA GLU A 438 8.67 18.37 -0.17
C GLU A 438 8.71 18.85 1.29
N ALA A 439 9.78 18.53 2.02
CA ALA A 439 9.98 18.99 3.38
C ALA A 439 10.05 20.53 3.48
N LYS A 440 10.67 21.22 2.52
CA LYS A 440 10.68 22.70 2.45
C LYS A 440 9.28 23.29 2.30
N VAL A 441 8.38 22.60 1.61
CA VAL A 441 6.98 23.03 1.48
C VAL A 441 6.21 22.78 2.79
N ARG A 442 6.48 21.65 3.44
CA ARG A 442 5.81 21.21 4.66
C ARG A 442 6.25 22.00 5.92
N ALA A 443 7.56 22.30 6.06
CA ALA A 443 8.14 22.90 7.25
C ALA A 443 7.45 24.19 7.72
N PRO A 444 7.14 25.19 6.87
CA PRO A 444 6.46 26.40 7.29
C PRO A 444 5.08 26.14 7.89
N HIS A 445 4.37 25.14 7.42
CA HIS A 445 3.07 24.74 7.95
C HIS A 445 3.22 24.10 9.33
N GLN A 446 4.18 23.19 9.49
CA GLN A 446 4.44 22.50 10.75
C GLN A 446 4.79 23.48 11.89
N ILE A 447 5.65 24.46 11.61
CA ILE A 447 6.06 25.49 12.58
C ILE A 447 4.87 26.35 13.02
N ARG A 448 3.94 26.68 12.09
CA ARG A 448 2.79 27.53 12.39
C ARG A 448 1.71 26.86 13.22
N VAL A 449 1.53 25.57 13.08
CA VAL A 449 0.37 24.82 13.62
C VAL A 449 0.63 24.26 15.02
N GLN A 450 1.87 24.26 15.51
CA GLN A 450 2.25 23.76 16.85
C GLN A 450 1.68 22.35 17.16
N GLU A 451 1.51 21.50 16.16
CA GLU A 451 1.01 20.12 16.26
C GLU A 451 -0.37 19.95 16.92
N ARG A 452 -1.25 20.93 16.82
CA ARG A 452 -2.63 20.84 17.29
C ARG A 452 -3.58 20.63 16.13
N ALA A 453 -4.59 19.77 16.33
CA ALA A 453 -5.68 19.56 15.37
C ALA A 453 -6.83 20.52 15.69
N VAL A 454 -6.81 21.72 15.09
CA VAL A 454 -7.79 22.79 15.30
C VAL A 454 -8.60 23.05 14.03
N THR A 455 -7.92 23.20 12.89
CA THR A 455 -8.55 23.47 11.60
C THR A 455 -8.68 22.17 10.79
N ALA A 456 -9.48 22.19 9.71
CA ALA A 456 -9.56 21.08 8.78
C ALA A 456 -8.16 20.71 8.22
N ASP A 457 -7.39 21.72 7.83
CA ASP A 457 -6.03 21.53 7.32
C ASP A 457 -5.09 20.88 8.34
N ASP A 458 -5.26 21.18 9.64
CA ASP A 458 -4.48 20.53 10.71
C ASP A 458 -4.80 19.03 10.80
N HIS A 459 -6.09 18.69 10.79
CA HIS A 459 -6.52 17.28 10.83
C HIS A 459 -6.02 16.52 9.61
N GLU A 460 -6.15 17.09 8.40
CA GLU A 460 -5.64 16.46 7.17
C GLU A 460 -4.13 16.25 7.23
N ARG A 461 -3.38 17.23 7.70
CA ARG A 461 -1.93 17.18 7.79
C ARG A 461 -1.45 16.14 8.80
N ILE A 462 -2.02 16.18 10.03
CA ILE A 462 -1.66 15.24 11.09
C ILE A 462 -2.00 13.81 10.66
N ALA A 463 -3.14 13.61 9.98
CA ALA A 463 -3.52 12.31 9.45
C ALA A 463 -2.54 11.79 8.39
N ARG A 464 -2.10 12.64 7.44
CA ARG A 464 -1.07 12.26 6.44
C ARG A 464 0.27 11.96 7.08
N GLN A 465 0.64 12.68 8.14
CA GLN A 465 1.87 12.42 8.90
C GLN A 465 1.81 11.09 9.64
N ALA A 466 0.66 10.75 10.21
CA ALA A 466 0.46 9.49 10.92
C ALA A 466 0.48 8.27 10.00
N ALA A 467 -0.01 8.45 8.77
CA ALA A 467 -0.17 7.37 7.80
C ALA A 467 0.20 7.84 6.38
N PRO A 468 1.48 7.78 6.01
CA PRO A 468 1.95 8.16 4.66
C PRO A 468 1.32 7.33 3.53
N SER A 469 0.81 6.14 3.83
CA SER A 469 0.08 5.28 2.89
C SER A 469 -1.35 5.76 2.57
N ALA A 470 -1.84 6.82 3.26
CA ALA A 470 -3.07 7.48 2.88
C ALA A 470 -2.81 8.43 1.70
N ALA A 471 -3.19 8.02 0.50
CA ALA A 471 -3.02 8.83 -0.72
C ALA A 471 -3.80 10.14 -0.64
N ARG A 472 -5.01 10.10 -0.05
CA ARG A 472 -5.83 11.28 0.11
C ARG A 472 -6.49 11.30 1.49
N VAL A 473 -6.46 12.47 2.09
CA VAL A 473 -7.15 12.74 3.36
C VAL A 473 -7.94 14.03 3.18
N ARG A 474 -9.19 14.03 3.63
CA ARG A 474 -10.06 15.20 3.62
C ARG A 474 -10.77 15.33 4.98
N CYS A 475 -10.64 16.47 5.62
CA CYS A 475 -11.41 16.78 6.81
C CYS A 475 -12.61 17.65 6.43
N LEU A 476 -13.79 17.15 6.76
CA LEU A 476 -15.02 17.91 6.63
C LEU A 476 -15.32 18.58 7.96
N PRO A 477 -15.73 19.86 7.95
CA PRO A 477 -16.24 20.51 9.14
C PRO A 477 -17.48 19.76 9.64
N ALA A 478 -17.71 19.84 10.93
CA ALA A 478 -18.90 19.27 11.57
C ALA A 478 -20.16 19.76 10.88
N GLY A 479 -20.87 18.87 10.21
CA GLY A 479 -22.14 19.20 9.58
C GLY A 479 -23.19 19.62 10.61
N GLN A 480 -24.16 18.75 10.92
CA GLN A 480 -25.22 19.04 11.88
C GLN A 480 -24.82 18.92 13.36
N GLU A 481 -23.62 18.36 13.67
CA GLU A 481 -23.12 18.20 15.04
C GLU A 481 -21.95 19.17 15.31
N PRO A 482 -22.21 20.31 16.01
CA PRO A 482 -21.14 21.22 16.38
C PRO A 482 -20.07 20.54 17.24
N GLY A 483 -18.79 20.80 16.96
CA GLY A 483 -17.67 20.22 17.69
C GLY A 483 -17.25 18.83 17.23
N SER A 484 -17.73 18.32 16.09
CA SER A 484 -17.21 17.09 15.48
C SER A 484 -16.28 17.40 14.29
N ALA A 485 -15.26 16.56 14.09
CA ALA A 485 -14.38 16.55 12.93
C ALA A 485 -14.48 15.20 12.24
N ARG A 486 -14.79 15.19 10.95
CA ARG A 486 -14.95 13.98 10.14
C ARG A 486 -13.80 13.89 9.15
N VAL A 487 -12.93 12.93 9.33
CA VAL A 487 -11.73 12.75 8.51
C VAL A 487 -11.93 11.58 7.57
N LEU A 488 -11.97 11.86 6.28
CA LEU A 488 -12.12 10.88 5.21
C LEU A 488 -10.74 10.45 4.73
N VAL A 489 -10.52 9.13 4.64
CA VAL A 489 -9.22 8.54 4.29
C VAL A 489 -9.36 7.65 3.08
N VAL A 490 -8.51 7.87 2.06
CA VAL A 490 -8.39 7.02 0.88
C VAL A 490 -6.97 6.44 0.85
N PRO A 491 -6.80 5.11 0.85
CA PRO A 491 -5.49 4.50 0.77
C PRO A 491 -4.84 4.72 -0.61
N ASP A 492 -3.52 4.61 -0.69
CA ASP A 492 -2.85 4.56 -1.99
C ASP A 492 -3.14 3.21 -2.65
N ALA A 493 -3.52 3.26 -3.92
CA ALA A 493 -3.87 2.08 -4.71
C ALA A 493 -3.33 2.18 -6.13
N THR A 494 -2.84 1.06 -6.62
CA THR A 494 -2.36 0.91 -7.99
C THR A 494 -3.24 -0.10 -8.72
N PRO A 495 -3.68 0.16 -9.96
CA PRO A 495 -4.45 -0.81 -10.74
C PRO A 495 -3.66 -2.11 -10.96
N ASP A 496 -4.32 -3.26 -10.81
CA ASP A 496 -3.70 -4.58 -11.05
C ASP A 496 -3.40 -4.81 -12.54
N SER A 497 -4.30 -4.33 -13.41
CA SER A 497 -4.14 -4.40 -14.86
C SER A 497 -4.87 -3.25 -15.53
N GLY A 498 -4.20 -2.59 -16.46
CA GLY A 498 -4.76 -1.40 -17.13
C GLY A 498 -4.88 -0.20 -16.19
N GLU A 499 -5.95 0.59 -16.35
CA GLU A 499 -6.17 1.85 -15.61
C GLU A 499 -7.33 1.72 -14.58
N GLN A 500 -7.96 0.56 -14.48
CA GLN A 500 -9.13 0.35 -13.61
C GLN A 500 -8.70 -0.07 -12.21
N LEU A 501 -9.15 0.66 -11.19
CA LEU A 501 -9.07 0.28 -9.79
C LEU A 501 -10.25 -0.62 -9.40
N ARG A 502 -10.03 -1.57 -8.50
CA ARG A 502 -11.10 -2.32 -7.86
C ARG A 502 -11.60 -1.56 -6.63
N PHE A 503 -12.87 -1.77 -6.28
CA PHE A 503 -13.48 -1.08 -5.14
C PHE A 503 -12.76 -1.40 -3.82
N GLU A 504 -12.37 -2.65 -3.62
CA GLU A 504 -11.67 -3.13 -2.42
C GLU A 504 -10.33 -2.43 -2.20
N GLN A 505 -9.66 -2.03 -3.28
CA GLN A 505 -8.38 -1.29 -3.21
C GLN A 505 -8.54 0.14 -2.67
N LEU A 506 -9.76 0.68 -2.69
CA LEU A 506 -10.08 2.02 -2.20
C LEU A 506 -10.63 2.02 -0.76
N VAL A 507 -10.79 0.84 -0.16
CA VAL A 507 -11.24 0.70 1.23
C VAL A 507 -10.01 0.67 2.13
N PRO A 508 -9.85 1.65 3.06
CA PRO A 508 -8.74 1.66 3.99
C PRO A 508 -8.85 0.52 5.00
N SER A 509 -7.72 -0.08 5.37
CA SER A 509 -7.70 -1.10 6.42
C SER A 509 -8.08 -0.51 7.79
N GLU A 510 -8.64 -1.34 8.67
CA GLU A 510 -8.96 -0.93 10.05
C GLU A 510 -7.71 -0.42 10.78
N GLN A 511 -6.55 -1.02 10.53
CA GLN A 511 -5.28 -0.62 11.13
C GLN A 511 -4.87 0.79 10.68
N LEU A 512 -5.05 1.14 9.40
CA LEU A 512 -4.77 2.48 8.86
C LEU A 512 -5.66 3.52 9.55
N LEU A 513 -6.96 3.25 9.65
CA LEU A 513 -7.91 4.14 10.31
C LEU A 513 -7.60 4.30 11.79
N ALA A 514 -7.27 3.21 12.50
CA ALA A 514 -6.91 3.24 13.92
C ALA A 514 -5.62 4.05 14.17
N THR A 515 -4.61 3.91 13.33
CA THR A 515 -3.35 4.66 13.43
C THR A 515 -3.60 6.17 13.30
N ILE A 516 -4.41 6.58 12.32
CA ILE A 516 -4.78 7.99 12.12
C ILE A 516 -5.61 8.50 13.29
N ALA A 517 -6.60 7.72 13.73
CA ALA A 517 -7.47 8.10 14.84
C ALA A 517 -6.68 8.31 16.14
N ALA A 518 -5.79 7.39 16.49
CA ALA A 518 -4.94 7.50 17.68
C ALA A 518 -4.07 8.77 17.66
N ARG A 519 -3.44 9.05 16.51
CA ARG A 519 -2.59 10.23 16.36
C ARG A 519 -3.34 11.55 16.43
N LEU A 520 -4.54 11.59 15.87
CA LEU A 520 -5.42 12.76 15.94
C LEU A 520 -6.02 12.95 17.34
N ASP A 521 -6.35 11.85 18.04
CA ASP A 521 -6.94 11.90 19.38
C ASP A 521 -6.00 12.55 20.40
N GLU A 522 -4.69 12.30 20.30
CA GLU A 522 -3.66 12.96 21.12
C GLU A 522 -3.60 14.50 20.93
N ARG A 523 -4.09 15.01 19.79
CA ARG A 523 -3.86 16.39 19.33
C ARG A 523 -5.12 17.20 19.12
N ARG A 524 -6.30 16.57 19.18
CA ARG A 524 -7.59 17.26 19.04
C ARG A 524 -7.87 18.17 20.23
N LEU A 525 -8.69 19.15 20.03
CA LEU A 525 -9.21 19.98 21.12
C LEU A 525 -10.11 19.15 22.05
N LEU A 526 -10.07 19.46 23.34
CA LEU A 526 -10.99 18.87 24.31
C LEU A 526 -12.45 19.16 23.89
N GLY A 527 -13.27 18.10 23.86
CA GLY A 527 -14.66 18.18 23.43
C GLY A 527 -14.91 18.01 21.93
N THR A 528 -13.87 17.92 21.09
CA THR A 528 -14.05 17.57 19.68
C THR A 528 -14.31 16.06 19.53
N ARG A 529 -15.42 15.69 18.89
CA ARG A 529 -15.69 14.30 18.50
C ARG A 529 -15.01 14.02 17.17
N LEU A 530 -14.11 13.06 17.15
CA LEU A 530 -13.39 12.64 15.96
C LEU A 530 -14.04 11.39 15.33
N VAL A 531 -14.27 11.43 14.02
CA VAL A 531 -14.69 10.29 13.21
C VAL A 531 -13.70 10.14 12.07
N VAL A 532 -13.06 8.97 11.97
CA VAL A 532 -12.12 8.63 10.88
C VAL A 532 -12.71 7.46 10.10
N GLU A 533 -12.96 7.66 8.81
CA GLU A 533 -13.72 6.70 8.00
C GLU A 533 -13.34 6.80 6.50
N PRO A 534 -13.71 5.81 5.66
CA PRO A 534 -13.61 5.95 4.21
C PRO A 534 -14.62 6.99 3.69
N PRO A 535 -14.37 7.62 2.52
CA PRO A 535 -15.37 8.41 1.83
C PRO A 535 -16.51 7.53 1.31
N PHE A 536 -17.64 8.14 1.04
CA PHE A 536 -18.67 7.51 0.23
C PHE A 536 -18.21 7.47 -1.24
N TYR A 537 -18.40 6.35 -1.92
CA TYR A 537 -18.07 6.24 -3.34
C TYR A 537 -19.34 6.18 -4.18
N GLN A 538 -19.44 7.08 -5.15
CA GLN A 538 -20.48 7.05 -6.17
C GLN A 538 -19.95 6.34 -7.40
N GLY A 539 -20.46 5.15 -7.68
CA GLY A 539 -20.14 4.40 -8.89
C GLY A 539 -20.64 5.13 -10.13
N ILE A 540 -19.84 5.11 -11.20
CA ILE A 540 -20.18 5.70 -12.49
C ILE A 540 -19.91 4.71 -13.60
N THR A 541 -20.90 4.54 -14.47
CA THR A 541 -20.78 3.79 -15.71
C THR A 541 -21.02 4.72 -16.90
N VAL A 542 -20.14 4.62 -17.88
CA VAL A 542 -20.27 5.33 -19.16
C VAL A 542 -20.57 4.32 -20.26
N VAL A 543 -21.59 4.61 -21.06
CA VAL A 543 -21.89 3.88 -22.29
C VAL A 543 -21.67 4.82 -23.46
N ALA A 544 -20.76 4.47 -24.37
CA ALA A 544 -20.40 5.33 -25.50
C ALA A 544 -20.40 4.57 -26.82
N ARG A 545 -20.80 5.29 -27.90
CA ARG A 545 -20.66 4.84 -29.28
C ARG A 545 -19.75 5.76 -30.05
N ILE A 546 -18.69 5.18 -30.64
CA ILE A 546 -17.60 5.92 -31.29
C ILE A 546 -17.43 5.38 -32.71
N ARG A 547 -17.15 6.26 -33.66
CA ARG A 547 -16.72 5.90 -35.02
C ARG A 547 -15.23 6.10 -35.18
N SER A 548 -14.62 5.15 -35.87
CA SER A 548 -13.18 5.15 -36.14
C SER A 548 -12.89 4.69 -37.57
N ALA A 549 -11.91 5.32 -38.20
CA ALA A 549 -11.32 4.83 -39.45
C ALA A 549 -10.12 3.94 -39.24
N ASP A 550 -9.72 3.70 -37.96
CA ASP A 550 -8.60 2.83 -37.61
C ASP A 550 -8.91 1.37 -37.96
N GLN A 551 -7.92 0.63 -38.43
CA GLN A 551 -8.07 -0.79 -38.77
C GLN A 551 -8.21 -1.65 -37.53
N ASP A 552 -7.63 -1.26 -36.37
CA ASP A 552 -7.75 -1.96 -35.08
C ASP A 552 -8.78 -1.28 -34.17
N LEU A 553 -10.05 -1.55 -34.41
CA LEU A 553 -11.17 -1.04 -33.60
C LEU A 553 -11.08 -1.50 -32.13
N ASN A 554 -10.45 -2.67 -31.87
CA ASN A 554 -10.25 -3.18 -30.51
C ASN A 554 -9.19 -2.38 -29.75
N ARG A 555 -8.16 -1.89 -30.43
CA ARG A 555 -7.19 -0.97 -29.86
C ARG A 555 -7.88 0.33 -29.43
N VAL A 556 -8.60 0.96 -30.34
CA VAL A 556 -9.33 2.21 -30.06
C VAL A 556 -10.32 2.02 -28.89
N ARG A 557 -11.02 0.88 -28.84
CA ARG A 557 -11.91 0.56 -27.73
C ARG A 557 -11.15 0.47 -26.39
N ARG A 558 -10.02 -0.21 -26.36
CA ARG A 558 -9.18 -0.32 -25.14
C ARG A 558 -8.67 1.04 -24.71
N ASP A 559 -8.19 1.87 -25.64
CA ASP A 559 -7.66 3.20 -25.38
C ASP A 559 -8.76 4.13 -24.83
N CYS A 560 -9.98 4.03 -25.34
CA CYS A 560 -11.15 4.76 -24.82
C CYS A 560 -11.50 4.32 -23.40
N LEU A 561 -11.51 3.02 -23.12
CA LEU A 561 -11.76 2.50 -21.78
C LEU A 561 -10.67 2.96 -20.79
N ALA A 562 -9.40 2.88 -21.19
CA ALA A 562 -8.28 3.36 -20.38
C ALA A 562 -8.37 4.87 -20.10
N ALA A 563 -8.77 5.67 -21.10
CA ALA A 563 -8.97 7.10 -20.93
C ALA A 563 -10.09 7.43 -19.94
N LEU A 564 -11.21 6.68 -19.97
CA LEU A 564 -12.30 6.84 -19.02
C LEU A 564 -11.89 6.46 -17.60
N HIS A 565 -11.24 5.30 -17.42
CA HIS A 565 -10.77 4.85 -16.11
C HIS A 565 -9.73 5.81 -15.53
N ARG A 566 -8.81 6.31 -16.35
CA ARG A 566 -7.83 7.33 -15.93
C ARG A 566 -8.49 8.63 -15.52
N TYR A 567 -9.43 9.14 -16.33
CA TYR A 567 -10.11 10.41 -16.05
C TYR A 567 -10.96 10.36 -14.78
N LEU A 568 -11.72 9.27 -14.59
CA LEU A 568 -12.60 9.07 -13.44
C LEU A 568 -11.88 8.41 -12.25
N ASN A 569 -10.55 8.42 -12.23
CA ASN A 569 -9.78 7.84 -11.13
C ASN A 569 -9.83 8.75 -9.89
N PRO A 570 -10.25 8.25 -8.71
CA PRO A 570 -10.33 9.04 -7.50
C PRO A 570 -8.98 9.51 -6.97
N LEU A 571 -7.87 8.82 -7.31
CA LEU A 571 -6.52 9.11 -6.81
C LEU A 571 -5.68 9.98 -7.76
N ARG A 572 -5.80 9.75 -9.07
CA ARG A 572 -4.92 10.35 -10.10
C ARG A 572 -5.70 10.90 -11.29
N GLY A 573 -7.03 10.94 -11.22
CA GLY A 573 -7.88 11.43 -12.30
C GLY A 573 -8.21 12.92 -12.20
N GLY A 574 -9.26 13.32 -12.91
CA GLY A 574 -9.67 14.72 -13.00
C GLY A 574 -8.87 15.50 -14.06
N ILE A 575 -9.13 16.81 -14.14
CA ILE A 575 -8.51 17.69 -15.14
C ILE A 575 -7.01 17.87 -14.86
N ASP A 576 -6.65 17.96 -13.58
CA ASP A 576 -5.30 18.30 -13.13
C ASP A 576 -4.45 17.05 -12.82
N GLY A 577 -5.01 15.83 -12.94
CA GLY A 577 -4.31 14.59 -12.62
C GLY A 577 -4.03 14.37 -11.11
N ALA A 578 -4.61 15.21 -10.24
CA ALA A 578 -4.42 15.15 -8.79
C ALA A 578 -5.51 14.33 -8.06
N GLY A 579 -6.29 13.56 -8.83
CA GLY A 579 -7.44 12.80 -8.36
C GLY A 579 -8.76 13.58 -8.46
N TRP A 580 -9.85 12.86 -8.60
CA TRP A 580 -11.16 13.50 -8.70
C TRP A 580 -11.49 14.29 -7.43
N PRO A 581 -11.89 15.58 -7.52
CA PRO A 581 -12.22 16.37 -6.34
C PRO A 581 -13.42 15.81 -5.58
N PHE A 582 -13.36 15.86 -4.24
CA PHE A 582 -14.51 15.50 -3.40
C PHE A 582 -15.73 16.38 -3.71
N GLY A 583 -16.90 15.78 -3.78
CA GLY A 583 -18.16 16.46 -4.05
C GLY A 583 -18.33 17.06 -5.45
N ARG A 584 -17.32 16.91 -6.32
CA ARG A 584 -17.43 17.44 -7.68
C ARG A 584 -18.30 16.54 -8.55
N PRO A 585 -19.40 17.06 -9.13
CA PRO A 585 -20.24 16.27 -10.02
C PRO A 585 -19.51 15.87 -11.31
N VAL A 586 -19.93 14.76 -11.90
CA VAL A 586 -19.46 14.33 -13.22
C VAL A 586 -20.45 14.78 -14.28
N GLN A 587 -19.94 15.48 -15.29
CA GLN A 587 -20.76 16.04 -16.37
C GLN A 587 -20.55 15.26 -17.68
N LEU A 588 -21.65 15.02 -18.39
CA LEU A 588 -21.61 14.32 -19.68
C LEU A 588 -20.65 14.96 -20.69
N GLY A 589 -20.64 16.30 -20.77
CA GLY A 589 -19.77 17.03 -21.68
C GLY A 589 -18.27 16.83 -21.44
N GLU A 590 -17.87 16.66 -20.18
CA GLU A 590 -16.46 16.39 -19.83
C GLU A 590 -16.05 15.00 -20.30
N VAL A 591 -16.91 14.00 -20.07
CA VAL A 591 -16.70 12.61 -20.51
C VAL A 591 -16.64 12.53 -22.03
N PHE A 592 -17.52 13.25 -22.73
CA PHE A 592 -17.49 13.37 -24.19
C PHE A 592 -16.13 13.94 -24.66
N GLY A 593 -15.66 15.03 -24.04
CA GLY A 593 -14.38 15.65 -24.39
C GLY A 593 -13.17 14.74 -24.11
N VAL A 594 -13.22 13.86 -23.12
CA VAL A 594 -12.18 12.86 -22.86
C VAL A 594 -12.13 11.83 -23.99
N LEU A 595 -13.27 11.29 -24.39
CA LEU A 595 -13.34 10.29 -25.47
C LEU A 595 -12.92 10.87 -26.83
N GLN A 596 -13.27 12.12 -27.11
CA GLN A 596 -12.90 12.78 -28.38
C GLN A 596 -11.39 13.03 -28.54
N ARG A 597 -10.65 13.05 -27.44
CA ARG A 597 -9.18 13.21 -27.45
C ARG A 597 -8.41 11.92 -27.65
N VAL A 598 -9.10 10.78 -27.64
CA VAL A 598 -8.46 9.47 -27.84
C VAL A 598 -8.06 9.31 -29.30
N GLN A 599 -6.81 8.93 -29.52
CA GLN A 599 -6.29 8.72 -30.87
C GLN A 599 -7.05 7.60 -31.59
N GLY A 600 -7.60 7.92 -32.76
CA GLY A 600 -8.43 7.02 -33.53
C GLY A 600 -9.93 7.13 -33.25
N ALA A 601 -10.37 7.92 -32.28
CA ALA A 601 -11.77 8.28 -32.09
C ALA A 601 -12.12 9.49 -32.96
N GLU A 602 -12.65 9.26 -34.16
CA GLU A 602 -12.93 10.36 -35.10
C GLU A 602 -14.24 11.08 -34.76
N LEU A 603 -15.26 10.32 -34.41
CA LEU A 603 -16.56 10.85 -34.05
C LEU A 603 -17.15 10.09 -32.86
N VAL A 604 -17.52 10.83 -31.83
CA VAL A 604 -18.27 10.32 -30.69
C VAL A 604 -19.74 10.56 -30.97
N ASP A 605 -20.47 9.49 -31.37
CA ASP A 605 -21.88 9.59 -31.76
C ASP A 605 -22.80 9.79 -30.56
N GLU A 606 -22.54 9.03 -29.50
CA GLU A 606 -23.41 8.99 -28.33
C GLU A 606 -22.60 8.71 -27.07
N VAL A 607 -22.88 9.45 -26.01
CA VAL A 607 -22.39 9.18 -24.66
C VAL A 607 -23.57 9.21 -23.70
N ARG A 608 -23.68 8.21 -22.85
CA ARG A 608 -24.65 8.16 -21.75
C ARG A 608 -23.93 7.93 -20.45
N LEU A 609 -24.32 8.67 -19.44
CA LEU A 609 -23.76 8.62 -18.10
C LEU A 609 -24.78 8.00 -17.14
N PHE A 610 -24.36 7.03 -16.36
CA PHE A 610 -25.20 6.33 -15.40
C PHE A 610 -24.58 6.40 -14.01
N PRO A 611 -25.31 6.84 -12.98
CA PRO A 611 -24.95 6.53 -11.61
C PRO A 611 -25.05 5.00 -11.43
N ALA A 612 -24.10 4.41 -10.72
CA ALA A 612 -24.06 2.98 -10.45
C ALA A 612 -23.78 2.74 -8.97
N ASP A 613 -24.24 1.61 -8.47
CA ASP A 613 -23.79 1.13 -7.17
C ASP A 613 -22.33 0.67 -7.29
N PRO A 614 -21.41 1.12 -6.43
CA PRO A 614 -19.98 0.80 -6.55
C PRO A 614 -19.64 -0.66 -6.27
N ILE A 615 -20.52 -1.39 -5.56
CA ILE A 615 -20.31 -2.79 -5.15
C ILE A 615 -21.02 -3.73 -6.13
N THR A 616 -22.32 -3.54 -6.33
CA THR A 616 -23.14 -4.43 -7.16
C THR A 616 -23.07 -4.10 -8.66
N GLY A 617 -22.67 -2.87 -9.00
CA GLY A 617 -22.67 -2.37 -10.38
C GLY A 617 -24.07 -2.06 -10.94
N GLN A 618 -25.13 -2.17 -10.15
CA GLN A 618 -26.47 -1.86 -10.57
C GLN A 618 -26.57 -0.41 -11.06
N ARG A 619 -27.05 -0.23 -12.30
CA ARG A 619 -27.11 1.09 -12.96
C ARG A 619 -28.45 1.76 -12.67
N GLY A 620 -28.40 3.04 -12.39
CA GLY A 620 -29.58 3.89 -12.36
C GLY A 620 -30.05 4.32 -13.78
N SER A 621 -30.95 5.28 -13.84
CA SER A 621 -31.35 5.90 -15.10
C SER A 621 -30.24 6.77 -15.68
N PRO A 622 -30.16 6.92 -17.03
CA PRO A 622 -29.17 7.78 -17.66
C PRO A 622 -29.44 9.25 -17.30
N VAL A 623 -28.37 9.98 -17.00
CA VAL A 623 -28.38 11.38 -16.57
C VAL A 623 -27.33 12.20 -17.33
N GLU A 624 -27.55 13.51 -17.46
CA GLU A 624 -26.54 14.42 -18.03
C GLU A 624 -25.46 14.80 -17.02
N ARG A 625 -25.77 14.67 -15.72
CA ARG A 625 -24.89 15.01 -14.62
C ARG A 625 -25.13 14.07 -13.45
N VAL A 626 -24.05 13.48 -12.92
CA VAL A 626 -24.09 12.72 -11.67
C VAL A 626 -23.65 13.62 -10.54
N GLU A 627 -24.56 13.92 -9.61
CA GLU A 627 -24.25 14.71 -8.40
C GLU A 627 -23.50 13.85 -7.40
N LEU A 628 -22.50 14.44 -6.74
CA LEU A 628 -21.76 13.83 -5.64
C LEU A 628 -22.01 14.65 -4.36
N ALA A 629 -22.26 13.97 -3.25
CA ALA A 629 -22.26 14.63 -1.94
C ALA A 629 -20.85 15.15 -1.57
N GLU A 630 -20.74 16.16 -0.72
CA GLU A 630 -19.45 16.77 -0.33
C GLU A 630 -18.42 15.77 0.20
N HIS A 631 -18.88 14.66 0.77
CA HIS A 631 -18.07 13.58 1.33
C HIS A 631 -17.88 12.41 0.35
N ALA A 632 -18.34 12.55 -0.89
CA ALA A 632 -18.29 11.48 -1.89
C ALA A 632 -17.14 11.68 -2.89
N LEU A 633 -16.61 10.56 -3.33
CA LEU A 633 -15.69 10.43 -4.46
C LEU A 633 -16.33 9.63 -5.59
N VAL A 634 -15.84 9.83 -6.79
CA VAL A 634 -16.23 9.00 -7.94
C VAL A 634 -15.53 7.64 -7.86
N PHE A 635 -16.25 6.59 -8.23
CA PHE A 635 -15.71 5.28 -8.50
C PHE A 635 -16.00 4.89 -9.97
N SER A 636 -14.93 4.66 -10.73
CA SER A 636 -15.03 4.27 -12.13
C SER A 636 -15.39 2.79 -12.24
N HIS A 637 -16.70 2.50 -12.39
CA HIS A 637 -17.18 1.13 -12.55
C HIS A 637 -16.99 0.64 -14.01
N GLN A 638 -17.55 -0.50 -14.39
CA GLN A 638 -17.45 -1.04 -15.75
C GLN A 638 -18.06 -0.10 -16.79
N HIS A 639 -17.24 0.36 -17.73
CA HIS A 639 -17.69 1.16 -18.87
C HIS A 639 -17.94 0.28 -20.10
N GLN A 640 -18.82 0.73 -20.99
CA GLN A 640 -19.14 0.07 -22.25
C GLN A 640 -18.86 1.02 -23.41
N VAL A 641 -17.87 0.68 -24.23
CA VAL A 641 -17.52 1.45 -25.43
C VAL A 641 -17.70 0.56 -26.65
N MET A 642 -18.57 0.98 -27.56
CA MET A 642 -18.76 0.35 -28.85
C MET A 642 -18.07 1.20 -29.92
N VAL A 643 -17.09 0.62 -30.59
CA VAL A 643 -16.41 1.29 -31.71
C VAL A 643 -16.88 0.67 -33.01
N GLN A 644 -17.34 1.52 -33.92
CA GLN A 644 -17.84 1.14 -35.26
C GLN A 644 -16.96 1.78 -36.34
N PRO A 645 -16.78 1.13 -37.49
CA PRO A 645 -16.06 1.75 -38.58
C PRO A 645 -16.83 2.98 -39.10
N VAL A 646 -16.10 4.00 -39.52
CA VAL A 646 -16.72 5.09 -40.28
C VAL A 646 -17.23 4.51 -41.58
N SER A 647 -18.55 4.46 -41.75
CA SER A 647 -19.15 4.04 -43.02
C SER A 647 -18.67 5.02 -44.09
N GLY A 648 -17.83 4.58 -45.01
CA GLY A 648 -17.50 5.35 -46.20
C GLY A 648 -18.80 5.63 -46.93
N GLY A 649 -19.23 6.89 -46.92
CA GLY A 649 -20.29 7.32 -47.82
C GLY A 649 -19.84 7.04 -49.24
N ALA A 650 -20.41 6.04 -49.88
CA ALA A 650 -20.35 5.95 -51.33
C ALA A 650 -21.07 7.18 -51.87
N GLY A 651 -20.30 8.18 -52.24
CA GLY A 651 -20.73 9.29 -53.08
C GLY A 651 -20.41 9.02 -54.54
#